data_f9a8d915fb7982dbdb63605d66fb4075
#
_entry.id   f9a8d915fb7982dbdb63605d66fb4075
#
_cell.length_a   1.000
_cell.length_b   1.000
_cell.length_c   1.000
_cell.angle_alpha   90.00
_cell.angle_beta   90.00
_cell.angle_gamma   90.00
#
_symmetry.space_group_name_H-M   'P 1'
#
loop_
_entity.id
_entity.type
_entity.pdbx_description
1 polymer ?
#
loop_
_entity_poly.entity_id
_entity_poly.type
_entity_poly.pdbx_seq_one_letter_code
_entity_poly.pdbx_strand_id
1 'polypeptide(L)'
;MKHILLLVLSLFISLGLTAQKNELNQLMQERNEYYFSFNLNGNDDLNTIAHTISVDRVNGNEVTAYANNDQFARFQKLGYEVSLLTPPSMLEKAAMWDGSNRADYDWDSYPTYQAYEDMMFQFATDHPDKCEIITLGTLPSSRKILIAHIHNGSSEGKPKFLYTSTIHGDETTGWIMMLRLIDYLLENPSLPECQNVLANIDLYIAPNTNPDGTYHGGNTNVNGATRYNANGVDMNRNYPDPNSGPHPDGEEYQLETQWFMQFAQDIPFVMGANYHGGAEVVNYPWDNTYTLHPDDAWFQYTGHEYANLTHEVNPNYMSDFNNGITNGAQWYTIGGGRQDYMNGYAQCREVTIECSNTKLPNGSQLPSFWNYNKNAIFAFMNQCLYGIHGVVTDQANGNPLEATVTITGHDNEFSTVKSHLPAGDYHRPIKGGTYTLTFTANGYYPHQETVTVADGETITLNVQLEAGEGLLPDFTANPTDVSLHGSVNFTDQTWGANLVSWEWTFEGGTPSTSTAHNPTGIVYDAIGDFDVTLTVTNGNGQTETVTKQNFIHVSESYNMQNATIETCNALFYDDGGPNSDYGSNKDLVLTFKPGTPGGIIEAIFSSFALENNYDYLYIYDGTSVGASLIGEYTGSNSPGTVTATNPDGALTFKLYSDYSVTASGWAATIHCLGISYDPLTVEVFAEPALIQEGTTSQLHAVATGGDGNYAYLWTPAETLDDPHSATPIATPTDPQTTYTVTVTDGIGQTAEATVTVSIENWSAEENAMDNVKVFPNPTHGLIHIEGIHATTTYSLVNSLGQTILQGQCDGNFDIQRSLEQGVYFLRLSDNSSVSTRKIIVK
;
A
#
# COMPACT_ATOMS: atom_id res chain seq x y z
N MET A 1 -52.10 39.79 -41.36
CA MET A 1 -51.79 38.37 -41.80
C MET A 1 -50.38 37.91 -41.53
N LYS A 2 -49.27 38.62 -41.85
CA LYS A 2 -47.94 38.18 -41.61
C LYS A 2 -47.62 37.86 -40.11
N HIS A 3 -48.10 38.67 -39.16
CA HIS A 3 -47.87 38.42 -37.73
C HIS A 3 -48.68 37.24 -37.15
N ILE A 4 -49.86 36.95 -37.70
CA ILE A 4 -50.70 35.82 -37.31
C ILE A 4 -50.06 34.50 -37.84
N LEU A 5 -49.54 34.56 -39.08
CA LEU A 5 -48.85 33.43 -39.66
C LEU A 5 -47.55 33.06 -38.89
N LEU A 6 -46.77 34.02 -38.41
CA LEU A 6 -45.61 33.83 -37.56
C LEU A 6 -45.98 33.26 -36.17
N LEU A 7 -47.07 33.76 -35.56
CA LEU A 7 -47.55 33.22 -34.28
C LEU A 7 -48.10 31.82 -34.41
N VAL A 8 -48.79 31.48 -35.48
CA VAL A 8 -49.27 30.10 -35.73
C VAL A 8 -48.08 29.16 -36.03
N LEU A 9 -47.08 29.63 -36.80
CA LEU A 9 -45.91 28.85 -37.09
C LEU A 9 -45.05 28.59 -35.80
N SER A 10 -44.88 29.60 -34.93
CA SER A 10 -44.20 29.46 -33.65
C SER A 10 -44.97 28.55 -32.70
N LEU A 11 -46.30 28.58 -32.69
CA LEU A 11 -47.12 27.67 -31.89
C LEU A 11 -47.05 26.23 -32.39
N PHE A 12 -47.04 25.99 -33.73
CA PHE A 12 -46.83 24.65 -34.28
C PHE A 12 -45.42 24.11 -34.02
N ILE A 13 -44.39 24.94 -34.06
CA ILE A 13 -43.02 24.57 -33.74
C ILE A 13 -42.92 24.26 -32.25
N SER A 14 -43.49 25.06 -31.35
CA SER A 14 -43.49 24.81 -29.92
C SER A 14 -44.28 23.56 -29.51
N LEU A 15 -45.45 23.32 -30.16
CA LEU A 15 -46.22 22.10 -29.96
C LEU A 15 -45.49 20.85 -30.47
N GLY A 16 -44.79 20.96 -31.62
CA GLY A 16 -43.96 19.88 -32.17
C GLY A 16 -42.78 19.53 -31.26
N LEU A 17 -42.07 20.53 -30.74
CA LEU A 17 -40.96 20.35 -29.79
C LEU A 17 -41.42 19.76 -28.46
N THR A 18 -42.61 20.18 -27.96
CA THR A 18 -43.18 19.64 -26.73
C THR A 18 -43.61 18.17 -26.89
N ALA A 19 -44.20 17.83 -28.03
CA ALA A 19 -44.60 16.44 -28.36
C ALA A 19 -43.37 15.54 -28.45
N GLN A 20 -42.33 15.96 -29.15
CA GLN A 20 -41.07 15.22 -29.30
C GLN A 20 -40.35 15.02 -27.96
N LYS A 21 -40.33 16.02 -27.08
CA LYS A 21 -39.78 15.94 -25.74
C LYS A 21 -40.55 14.94 -24.86
N ASN A 22 -41.88 14.88 -24.97
CA ASN A 22 -42.71 13.92 -24.26
C ASN A 22 -42.50 12.49 -24.75
N GLU A 23 -42.36 12.27 -26.07
CA GLU A 23 -42.06 10.97 -26.66
C GLU A 23 -40.69 10.46 -26.22
N LEU A 24 -39.66 11.33 -26.23
CA LEU A 24 -38.32 10.95 -25.75
C LEU A 24 -38.31 10.60 -24.26
N ASN A 25 -39.00 11.39 -23.43
CA ASN A 25 -39.12 11.10 -22.00
C ASN A 25 -39.85 9.76 -21.74
N GLN A 26 -40.93 9.47 -22.45
CA GLN A 26 -41.64 8.20 -22.34
C GLN A 26 -40.75 7.02 -22.77
N LEU A 27 -40.04 7.16 -23.87
CA LEU A 27 -39.10 6.16 -24.35
C LEU A 27 -38.02 5.84 -23.32
N MET A 28 -37.40 6.85 -22.69
CA MET A 28 -36.39 6.68 -21.65
C MET A 28 -36.94 6.00 -20.42
N GLN A 29 -38.13 6.37 -19.98
CA GLN A 29 -38.81 5.75 -18.85
C GLN A 29 -39.10 4.25 -19.12
N GLU A 30 -39.56 3.91 -20.33
CA GLU A 30 -39.80 2.52 -20.73
C GLU A 30 -38.51 1.69 -20.82
N ARG A 31 -37.39 2.34 -21.20
CA ARG A 31 -36.05 1.70 -21.24
C ARG A 31 -35.40 1.59 -19.85
N ASN A 32 -35.95 2.23 -18.84
CA ASN A 32 -35.32 2.41 -17.53
C ASN A 32 -33.91 3.02 -17.62
N GLU A 33 -33.71 3.90 -18.59
CA GLU A 33 -32.43 4.57 -18.83
C GLU A 33 -32.65 5.96 -19.40
N TYR A 34 -32.26 6.98 -18.65
CA TYR A 34 -32.20 8.37 -19.09
C TYR A 34 -30.79 8.73 -19.54
N TYR A 35 -30.67 9.42 -20.63
CA TYR A 35 -29.44 10.08 -21.08
C TYR A 35 -29.72 11.57 -21.20
N PHE A 36 -28.94 12.39 -20.52
CA PHE A 36 -29.24 13.82 -20.38
C PHE A 36 -28.00 14.64 -20.08
N SER A 37 -28.09 15.97 -20.35
CA SER A 37 -27.07 16.91 -19.91
C SER A 37 -27.64 17.91 -18.90
N PHE A 38 -26.77 18.47 -18.09
CA PHE A 38 -27.03 19.56 -17.15
C PHE A 38 -25.76 20.39 -16.96
N ASN A 39 -25.87 21.58 -16.34
CA ASN A 39 -24.71 22.39 -16.02
C ASN A 39 -24.44 22.41 -14.53
N LEU A 40 -23.17 22.26 -14.14
CA LEU A 40 -22.67 22.47 -12.78
C LEU A 40 -22.80 23.98 -12.45
N ASN A 41 -23.20 24.27 -11.23
CA ASN A 41 -23.10 25.62 -10.68
C ASN A 41 -21.76 25.77 -9.99
N GLY A 42 -21.23 26.96 -9.82
CA GLY A 42 -19.84 27.22 -9.42
C GLY A 42 -19.39 26.73 -8.05
N ASN A 43 -20.23 25.98 -7.30
CA ASN A 43 -19.90 25.34 -6.03
C ASN A 43 -20.37 23.87 -6.00
N ASP A 44 -20.65 23.27 -7.14
CA ASP A 44 -21.12 21.90 -7.20
C ASP A 44 -19.93 20.94 -7.18
N ASP A 45 -20.02 19.92 -6.34
CA ASP A 45 -19.06 18.82 -6.31
C ASP A 45 -19.49 17.71 -7.26
N LEU A 46 -18.71 17.50 -8.33
CA LEU A 46 -18.94 16.44 -9.31
C LEU A 46 -18.90 15.05 -8.66
N ASN A 47 -18.05 14.84 -7.67
CA ASN A 47 -17.94 13.57 -6.97
C ASN A 47 -19.25 13.22 -6.25
N THR A 48 -19.85 14.17 -5.55
CA THR A 48 -21.16 13.97 -4.92
C THR A 48 -22.25 13.64 -5.95
N ILE A 49 -22.22 14.26 -7.12
CA ILE A 49 -23.17 14.00 -8.20
C ILE A 49 -22.93 12.61 -8.80
N ALA A 50 -21.69 12.21 -9.01
CA ALA A 50 -21.31 10.91 -9.57
C ALA A 50 -21.74 9.70 -8.71
N HIS A 51 -21.99 9.92 -7.41
CA HIS A 51 -22.62 8.91 -6.55
C HIS A 51 -24.14 8.79 -6.70
N THR A 52 -24.78 9.76 -7.38
CA THR A 52 -26.24 9.74 -7.61
C THR A 52 -26.60 9.26 -9.01
N ILE A 53 -25.77 9.57 -10.00
CA ILE A 53 -25.96 9.26 -11.43
C ILE A 53 -24.64 8.78 -12.03
N SER A 54 -24.69 8.11 -13.17
CA SER A 54 -23.48 7.69 -13.90
C SER A 54 -23.04 8.81 -14.84
N VAL A 55 -21.96 9.51 -14.46
CA VAL A 55 -21.34 10.55 -15.33
C VAL A 55 -20.76 9.88 -16.57
N ASP A 56 -21.05 10.43 -17.74
CA ASP A 56 -20.56 9.96 -19.03
C ASP A 56 -19.45 10.88 -19.58
N ARG A 57 -19.68 12.20 -19.51
CA ARG A 57 -18.71 13.18 -20.01
C ARG A 57 -18.84 14.50 -19.27
N VAL A 58 -17.71 15.15 -19.06
CA VAL A 58 -17.63 16.52 -18.53
C VAL A 58 -16.95 17.40 -19.57
N ASN A 59 -17.58 18.52 -19.94
CA ASN A 59 -17.03 19.51 -20.85
C ASN A 59 -17.24 20.92 -20.28
N GLY A 60 -16.20 21.40 -19.59
CA GLY A 60 -16.34 22.60 -18.77
C GLY A 60 -17.39 22.37 -17.68
N ASN A 61 -18.41 23.20 -17.61
CA ASN A 61 -19.51 23.04 -16.66
C ASN A 61 -20.64 22.12 -17.16
N GLU A 62 -20.65 21.71 -18.43
CA GLU A 62 -21.68 20.83 -18.97
C GLU A 62 -21.32 19.37 -18.67
N VAL A 63 -22.19 18.69 -17.94
CA VAL A 63 -22.08 17.25 -17.62
C VAL A 63 -23.13 16.50 -18.43
N THR A 64 -22.71 15.42 -19.08
CA THR A 64 -23.60 14.44 -19.69
C THR A 64 -23.59 13.17 -18.83
N ALA A 65 -24.76 12.58 -18.59
CA ALA A 65 -24.89 11.47 -17.66
C ALA A 65 -26.01 10.49 -18.05
N TYR A 66 -25.87 9.29 -17.49
CA TYR A 66 -26.92 8.28 -17.46
C TYR A 66 -27.56 8.18 -16.07
N ALA A 67 -28.83 7.83 -16.03
CA ALA A 67 -29.54 7.49 -14.80
C ALA A 67 -30.67 6.50 -15.10
N ASN A 68 -30.90 5.52 -14.22
CA ASN A 68 -32.13 4.75 -14.25
C ASN A 68 -33.31 5.59 -13.74
N ASN A 69 -34.53 5.05 -13.78
CA ASN A 69 -35.73 5.79 -13.37
C ASN A 69 -35.64 6.35 -11.95
N ASP A 70 -35.09 5.58 -11.01
CA ASP A 70 -34.99 5.95 -9.59
C ASP A 70 -33.85 6.96 -9.36
N GLN A 71 -32.71 6.77 -10.00
CA GLN A 71 -31.60 7.70 -9.98
C GLN A 71 -31.98 9.04 -10.58
N PHE A 72 -32.67 9.03 -11.73
CA PHE A 72 -33.16 10.24 -12.37
C PHE A 72 -34.17 11.01 -11.50
N ALA A 73 -35.08 10.26 -10.85
CA ALA A 73 -36.02 10.86 -9.91
C ALA A 73 -35.34 11.45 -8.66
N ARG A 74 -34.25 10.84 -8.18
CA ARG A 74 -33.42 11.40 -7.11
C ARG A 74 -32.68 12.65 -7.58
N PHE A 75 -32.05 12.58 -8.76
CA PHE A 75 -31.30 13.69 -9.34
C PHE A 75 -32.19 14.93 -9.59
N GLN A 76 -33.41 14.75 -10.09
CA GLN A 76 -34.36 15.85 -10.29
C GLN A 76 -34.65 16.64 -8.99
N LYS A 77 -34.54 16.01 -7.80
CA LYS A 77 -34.74 16.71 -6.53
C LYS A 77 -33.60 17.64 -6.16
N LEU A 78 -32.44 17.52 -6.80
CA LEU A 78 -31.33 18.44 -6.66
C LEU A 78 -31.55 19.79 -7.34
N GLY A 79 -32.57 19.88 -8.27
CA GLY A 79 -33.03 21.12 -8.86
C GLY A 79 -32.25 21.56 -10.08
N TYR A 80 -31.42 20.72 -10.68
CA TYR A 80 -30.75 21.03 -11.95
C TYR A 80 -31.73 21.14 -13.12
N GLU A 81 -31.47 22.05 -14.03
CA GLU A 81 -32.15 22.07 -15.33
C GLU A 81 -31.55 21.02 -16.24
N VAL A 82 -32.33 20.00 -16.60
CA VAL A 82 -31.91 18.90 -17.45
C VAL A 82 -32.38 19.03 -18.89
N SER A 83 -31.51 18.69 -19.84
CA SER A 83 -31.81 18.50 -21.24
C SER A 83 -31.73 17.02 -21.58
N LEU A 84 -32.85 16.36 -21.89
CA LEU A 84 -32.87 14.99 -22.36
C LEU A 84 -32.19 14.88 -23.73
N LEU A 85 -31.30 13.90 -23.86
CA LEU A 85 -30.53 13.61 -25.06
C LEU A 85 -30.92 12.23 -25.60
N THR A 86 -30.81 12.04 -26.90
CA THR A 86 -30.94 10.68 -27.50
C THR A 86 -29.68 9.87 -27.15
N PRO A 87 -29.83 8.69 -26.54
CA PRO A 87 -28.67 7.83 -26.24
C PRO A 87 -27.82 7.55 -27.50
N PRO A 88 -26.48 7.49 -27.37
CA PRO A 88 -25.60 7.23 -28.52
C PRO A 88 -25.94 5.95 -29.29
N SER A 89 -26.36 4.91 -28.61
CA SER A 89 -26.78 3.62 -29.18
C SER A 89 -28.03 3.69 -30.09
N MET A 90 -28.72 4.83 -30.10
CA MET A 90 -29.93 5.06 -30.90
C MET A 90 -29.71 6.05 -32.05
N LEU A 91 -28.52 6.69 -32.13
CA LEU A 91 -28.26 7.74 -33.11
C LEU A 91 -28.00 7.19 -34.52
N GLU A 92 -27.28 6.08 -34.62
CA GLU A 92 -26.91 5.47 -35.88
C GLU A 92 -27.35 4.01 -35.96
N LYS A 93 -27.56 3.49 -37.13
CA LYS A 93 -27.89 2.08 -37.34
C LYS A 93 -26.60 1.28 -37.42
N ALA A 94 -26.36 0.38 -36.46
CA ALA A 94 -25.21 -0.52 -36.46
C ALA A 94 -25.30 -1.50 -37.66
N ALA A 95 -24.17 -1.75 -38.31
CA ALA A 95 -24.03 -2.84 -39.25
C ALA A 95 -24.00 -4.17 -38.48
N MET A 96 -24.85 -5.12 -38.87
CA MET A 96 -24.98 -6.39 -38.16
C MET A 96 -24.51 -7.53 -39.06
N TRP A 97 -23.82 -8.51 -38.41
CA TRP A 97 -23.45 -9.79 -39.03
C TRP A 97 -24.32 -10.91 -38.43
N ASP A 98 -24.91 -11.74 -39.26
CA ASP A 98 -25.88 -12.79 -38.86
C ASP A 98 -25.26 -14.17 -38.65
N GLY A 99 -23.94 -14.28 -38.71
CA GLY A 99 -23.23 -15.56 -38.61
C GLY A 99 -22.98 -16.26 -39.93
N SER A 100 -23.51 -15.74 -41.05
CA SER A 100 -23.28 -16.32 -42.37
C SER A 100 -21.84 -16.02 -42.81
N ASN A 101 -21.17 -17.10 -43.30
CA ASN A 101 -19.86 -17.02 -43.97
C ASN A 101 -18.74 -16.40 -43.08
N ARG A 102 -18.41 -17.03 -41.95
CA ARG A 102 -17.36 -16.57 -41.01
C ARG A 102 -16.02 -16.25 -41.67
N ALA A 103 -15.67 -17.00 -42.75
CA ALA A 103 -14.42 -16.78 -43.47
C ALA A 103 -14.32 -15.38 -44.13
N ASP A 104 -15.46 -14.73 -44.38
CA ASP A 104 -15.59 -13.41 -44.99
C ASP A 104 -15.94 -12.33 -43.95
N TYR A 105 -15.79 -12.59 -42.62
CA TYR A 105 -16.09 -11.60 -41.57
C TYR A 105 -14.90 -10.66 -41.35
N ASP A 106 -15.04 -9.44 -41.87
CA ASP A 106 -13.98 -8.42 -41.86
C ASP A 106 -13.86 -7.66 -40.54
N TRP A 107 -14.60 -8.07 -39.52
CA TRP A 107 -14.65 -7.40 -38.20
C TRP A 107 -15.15 -5.92 -38.25
N ASP A 108 -15.96 -5.62 -39.25
CA ASP A 108 -16.51 -4.28 -39.52
C ASP A 108 -18.00 -4.16 -39.23
N SER A 109 -18.54 -5.08 -38.47
CA SER A 109 -19.94 -5.20 -38.10
C SER A 109 -20.10 -5.92 -36.77
N TYR A 110 -21.27 -5.80 -36.15
CA TYR A 110 -21.57 -6.42 -34.86
C TYR A 110 -22.31 -7.75 -35.07
N PRO A 111 -21.95 -8.84 -34.40
CA PRO A 111 -22.70 -10.09 -34.51
C PRO A 111 -24.10 -9.96 -33.88
N THR A 112 -25.09 -10.63 -34.46
CA THR A 112 -26.34 -10.91 -33.75
C THR A 112 -26.03 -11.76 -32.53
N TYR A 113 -26.95 -11.82 -31.53
CA TYR A 113 -26.71 -12.66 -30.35
C TYR A 113 -26.42 -14.12 -30.69
N GLN A 114 -27.18 -14.70 -31.63
CA GLN A 114 -26.94 -16.07 -32.08
C GLN A 114 -25.59 -16.24 -32.76
N ALA A 115 -25.21 -15.29 -33.63
CA ALA A 115 -23.92 -15.32 -34.31
C ALA A 115 -22.75 -15.17 -33.30
N TYR A 116 -22.91 -14.36 -32.27
CA TYR A 116 -21.95 -14.27 -31.18
C TYR A 116 -21.82 -15.58 -30.39
N GLU A 117 -22.93 -16.15 -29.96
CA GLU A 117 -22.93 -17.42 -29.22
C GLU A 117 -22.33 -18.55 -30.08
N ASP A 118 -22.74 -18.68 -31.33
CA ASP A 118 -22.22 -19.67 -32.26
C ASP A 118 -20.72 -19.49 -32.49
N MET A 119 -20.24 -18.25 -32.67
CA MET A 119 -18.82 -17.94 -32.84
C MET A 119 -18.00 -18.40 -31.63
N MET A 120 -18.45 -18.07 -30.40
CA MET A 120 -17.75 -18.48 -29.18
C MET A 120 -17.60 -20.00 -29.11
N PHE A 121 -18.68 -20.76 -29.29
CA PHE A 121 -18.59 -22.24 -29.28
C PHE A 121 -17.83 -22.82 -30.46
N GLN A 122 -17.80 -22.13 -31.58
CA GLN A 122 -17.04 -22.55 -32.75
C GLN A 122 -15.52 -22.47 -32.50
N PHE A 123 -15.03 -21.45 -31.76
CA PHE A 123 -13.62 -21.36 -31.35
C PHE A 123 -13.13 -22.63 -30.63
N ALA A 124 -13.91 -23.12 -29.66
CA ALA A 124 -13.57 -24.36 -28.97
C ALA A 124 -13.72 -25.60 -29.82
N THR A 125 -14.64 -25.59 -30.80
CA THR A 125 -14.84 -26.71 -31.72
C THR A 125 -13.67 -26.82 -32.70
N ASP A 126 -13.19 -25.70 -33.22
CA ASP A 126 -12.09 -25.64 -34.19
C ASP A 126 -10.73 -25.86 -33.52
N HIS A 127 -10.57 -25.44 -32.26
CA HIS A 127 -9.32 -25.50 -31.50
C HIS A 127 -9.46 -26.16 -30.13
N PRO A 128 -9.94 -27.42 -30.04
CA PRO A 128 -10.28 -28.07 -28.76
C PRO A 128 -9.06 -28.34 -27.85
N ASP A 129 -7.85 -28.21 -28.40
CA ASP A 129 -6.57 -28.35 -27.67
C ASP A 129 -6.06 -27.00 -27.08
N LYS A 130 -6.69 -25.88 -27.42
CA LYS A 130 -6.26 -24.53 -27.05
C LYS A 130 -7.36 -23.62 -26.50
N CYS A 131 -8.61 -24.01 -26.71
CA CYS A 131 -9.75 -23.19 -26.32
C CYS A 131 -10.87 -24.04 -25.76
N GLU A 132 -11.39 -23.65 -24.61
CA GLU A 132 -12.67 -24.12 -24.08
C GLU A 132 -13.57 -22.92 -23.79
N ILE A 133 -14.89 -23.11 -23.85
CA ILE A 133 -15.86 -22.07 -23.53
C ILE A 133 -16.52 -22.37 -22.21
N ILE A 134 -16.28 -21.49 -21.26
CA ILE A 134 -16.92 -21.48 -19.95
C ILE A 134 -18.21 -20.66 -20.06
N THR A 135 -19.34 -21.27 -19.73
CA THR A 135 -20.60 -20.53 -19.50
C THR A 135 -20.61 -20.09 -18.05
N LEU A 136 -20.26 -18.84 -17.80
CA LEU A 136 -20.21 -18.28 -16.45
C LEU A 136 -21.62 -18.28 -15.81
N GLY A 137 -22.63 -17.94 -16.57
CA GLY A 137 -24.02 -18.01 -16.16
C GLY A 137 -24.99 -17.81 -17.33
N THR A 138 -26.27 -18.16 -17.09
CA THR A 138 -27.39 -17.92 -18.02
C THR A 138 -28.39 -16.99 -17.35
N LEU A 139 -28.59 -15.83 -17.95
CA LEU A 139 -29.49 -14.79 -17.49
C LEU A 139 -30.96 -15.19 -17.68
N PRO A 140 -31.90 -14.56 -16.98
CA PRO A 140 -33.36 -14.79 -17.16
C PRO A 140 -33.84 -14.58 -18.61
N SER A 141 -33.17 -13.75 -19.39
CA SER A 141 -33.40 -13.56 -20.81
C SER A 141 -33.02 -14.77 -21.68
N SER A 142 -32.38 -15.76 -21.09
CA SER A 142 -31.71 -16.91 -21.74
C SER A 142 -30.38 -16.55 -22.42
N ARG A 143 -29.90 -15.33 -22.33
CA ARG A 143 -28.55 -14.97 -22.80
C ARG A 143 -27.51 -15.45 -21.80
N LYS A 144 -26.33 -15.78 -22.33
CA LYS A 144 -25.23 -16.33 -21.53
C LYS A 144 -24.08 -15.34 -21.45
N ILE A 145 -23.39 -15.36 -20.35
CA ILE A 145 -22.05 -14.77 -20.24
C ILE A 145 -21.04 -15.87 -20.56
N LEU A 146 -20.29 -15.69 -21.62
CA LEU A 146 -19.36 -16.67 -22.17
C LEU A 146 -17.91 -16.17 -22.01
N ILE A 147 -17.04 -17.09 -21.57
CA ILE A 147 -15.61 -16.85 -21.40
C ILE A 147 -14.85 -17.85 -22.26
N ALA A 148 -13.95 -17.37 -23.11
CA ALA A 148 -12.97 -18.23 -23.76
C ALA A 148 -11.78 -18.41 -22.83
N HIS A 149 -11.50 -19.62 -22.42
CA HIS A 149 -10.28 -20.02 -21.74
C HIS A 149 -9.29 -20.51 -22.79
N ILE A 150 -8.22 -19.73 -22.98
CA ILE A 150 -7.18 -19.96 -23.97
C ILE A 150 -5.95 -20.51 -23.25
N HIS A 151 -5.54 -21.71 -23.60
CA HIS A 151 -4.44 -22.41 -22.96
C HIS A 151 -3.64 -23.25 -23.96
N ASN A 152 -2.47 -23.74 -23.56
CA ASN A 152 -1.69 -24.72 -24.34
C ASN A 152 -1.07 -25.74 -23.36
N GLY A 153 -1.78 -26.85 -23.13
CA GLY A 153 -1.40 -27.86 -22.14
C GLY A 153 -1.76 -27.44 -20.70
N SER A 154 -0.85 -27.73 -19.75
CA SER A 154 -1.08 -27.42 -18.33
C SER A 154 -1.08 -25.92 -18.06
N SER A 155 -2.05 -25.47 -17.25
CA SER A 155 -2.14 -24.12 -16.69
C SER A 155 -1.39 -23.98 -15.37
N GLU A 156 -0.83 -25.07 -14.84
CA GLU A 156 -0.14 -25.11 -13.56
C GLU A 156 1.15 -24.26 -13.60
N GLY A 157 1.29 -23.37 -12.63
CA GLY A 157 2.43 -22.46 -12.52
C GLY A 157 2.45 -21.31 -13.51
N LYS A 158 1.43 -21.17 -14.37
CA LYS A 158 1.30 -20.03 -15.28
C LYS A 158 0.48 -18.91 -14.61
N PRO A 159 0.89 -17.64 -14.79
CA PRO A 159 0.05 -16.52 -14.37
C PRO A 159 -1.27 -16.54 -15.15
N LYS A 160 -2.36 -16.31 -14.42
CA LYS A 160 -3.71 -16.25 -14.99
C LYS A 160 -4.06 -14.81 -15.31
N PHE A 161 -4.52 -14.58 -16.52
CA PHE A 161 -4.86 -13.26 -17.03
C PHE A 161 -6.32 -13.18 -17.46
N LEU A 162 -7.03 -12.10 -17.11
CA LEU A 162 -8.43 -11.91 -17.46
C LEU A 162 -8.65 -10.63 -18.28
N TYR A 163 -9.13 -10.79 -19.49
CA TYR A 163 -9.75 -9.71 -20.25
C TYR A 163 -11.27 -9.77 -20.16
N THR A 164 -11.90 -8.66 -19.84
CA THR A 164 -13.35 -8.49 -19.91
C THR A 164 -13.71 -7.27 -20.74
N SER A 165 -14.92 -7.20 -21.24
CA SER A 165 -15.44 -6.04 -21.95
C SER A 165 -16.95 -5.90 -21.78
N THR A 166 -17.44 -4.70 -22.07
CA THR A 166 -18.87 -4.44 -22.22
C THR A 166 -19.66 -4.70 -20.93
N ILE A 167 -19.10 -4.31 -19.77
CA ILE A 167 -19.85 -4.26 -18.53
C ILE A 167 -21.01 -3.26 -18.64
N HIS A 168 -20.80 -2.18 -19.37
CA HIS A 168 -21.86 -1.33 -19.90
C HIS A 168 -22.25 -1.83 -21.30
N GLY A 169 -23.51 -2.20 -21.46
CA GLY A 169 -23.95 -2.88 -22.67
C GLY A 169 -23.85 -2.07 -23.95
N ASP A 170 -23.81 -0.75 -23.86
CA ASP A 170 -23.68 0.19 -24.99
C ASP A 170 -22.21 0.50 -25.37
N GLU A 171 -21.21 -0.03 -24.63
CA GLU A 171 -19.78 0.17 -24.85
C GLU A 171 -19.19 -1.03 -25.60
N THR A 172 -19.32 -1.04 -26.92
CA THR A 172 -19.20 -2.28 -27.72
C THR A 172 -17.87 -2.47 -28.44
N THR A 173 -16.97 -1.48 -28.41
CA THR A 173 -15.68 -1.55 -29.13
C THR A 173 -14.80 -2.67 -28.57
N GLY A 174 -14.65 -2.74 -27.24
CA GLY A 174 -13.86 -3.75 -26.57
C GLY A 174 -14.38 -5.19 -26.84
N TRP A 175 -15.70 -5.36 -26.93
CA TRP A 175 -16.31 -6.65 -27.28
C TRP A 175 -15.77 -7.22 -28.58
N ILE A 176 -15.79 -6.43 -29.65
CA ILE A 176 -15.32 -6.88 -30.96
C ILE A 176 -13.80 -7.07 -30.96
N MET A 177 -13.05 -6.23 -30.26
CA MET A 177 -11.60 -6.43 -30.10
C MET A 177 -11.27 -7.74 -29.37
N MET A 178 -12.03 -8.08 -28.34
CA MET A 178 -11.82 -9.32 -27.57
C MET A 178 -12.20 -10.57 -28.37
N LEU A 179 -13.27 -10.54 -29.14
CA LEU A 179 -13.59 -11.61 -30.09
C LEU A 179 -12.48 -11.80 -31.13
N ARG A 180 -11.97 -10.70 -31.66
CA ARG A 180 -10.86 -10.71 -32.62
C ARG A 180 -9.54 -11.15 -31.97
N LEU A 181 -9.31 -10.87 -30.71
CA LEU A 181 -8.14 -11.38 -29.97
C LEU A 181 -8.18 -12.92 -29.88
N ILE A 182 -9.34 -13.49 -29.56
CA ILE A 182 -9.52 -14.94 -29.49
C ILE A 182 -9.21 -15.56 -30.86
N ASP A 183 -9.84 -15.05 -31.90
CA ASP A 183 -9.62 -15.51 -33.29
C ASP A 183 -8.14 -15.38 -33.71
N TYR A 184 -7.52 -14.23 -33.42
CA TYR A 184 -6.13 -13.95 -33.77
C TYR A 184 -5.16 -14.93 -33.11
N LEU A 185 -5.34 -15.21 -31.81
CA LEU A 185 -4.51 -16.15 -31.05
C LEU A 185 -4.64 -17.58 -31.58
N LEU A 186 -5.86 -18.02 -31.91
CA LEU A 186 -6.15 -19.39 -32.32
C LEU A 186 -5.74 -19.65 -33.76
N GLU A 187 -5.97 -18.70 -34.66
CA GLU A 187 -5.64 -18.84 -36.09
C GLU A 187 -4.15 -18.59 -36.41
N ASN A 188 -3.41 -17.90 -35.49
CA ASN A 188 -2.02 -17.51 -35.70
C ASN A 188 -1.06 -18.04 -34.61
N PRO A 189 -1.16 -19.32 -34.18
CA PRO A 189 -0.40 -19.82 -33.02
C PRO A 189 1.13 -19.86 -33.24
N SER A 190 1.59 -19.66 -34.48
CA SER A 190 3.01 -19.63 -34.83
C SER A 190 3.64 -18.24 -34.83
N LEU A 191 2.85 -17.18 -34.72
CA LEU A 191 3.39 -15.83 -34.58
C LEU A 191 4.05 -15.66 -33.17
N PRO A 192 5.20 -14.96 -33.10
CA PRO A 192 5.96 -14.88 -31.84
C PRO A 192 5.12 -14.39 -30.64
N GLU A 193 4.29 -13.37 -30.83
CA GLU A 193 3.41 -12.82 -29.80
C GLU A 193 2.36 -13.84 -29.34
N CYS A 194 1.77 -14.62 -30.28
CA CYS A 194 0.81 -15.66 -29.95
C CYS A 194 1.49 -16.84 -29.26
N GLN A 195 2.66 -17.26 -29.73
CA GLN A 195 3.44 -18.33 -29.11
C GLN A 195 3.79 -18.00 -27.66
N ASN A 196 4.19 -16.76 -27.41
CA ASN A 196 4.55 -16.33 -26.05
C ASN A 196 3.35 -16.42 -25.10
N VAL A 197 2.20 -15.89 -25.50
CA VAL A 197 0.96 -15.96 -24.70
C VAL A 197 0.56 -17.42 -24.47
N LEU A 198 0.42 -18.22 -25.52
CA LEU A 198 0.00 -19.62 -25.43
C LEU A 198 0.96 -20.48 -24.58
N ALA A 199 2.25 -20.18 -24.62
CA ALA A 199 3.24 -20.93 -23.83
C ALA A 199 3.25 -20.57 -22.36
N ASN A 200 3.06 -19.29 -22.02
CA ASN A 200 3.44 -18.76 -20.71
C ASN A 200 2.26 -18.20 -19.90
N ILE A 201 1.11 -17.95 -20.50
CA ILE A 201 -0.05 -17.33 -19.83
C ILE A 201 -1.24 -18.30 -19.92
N ASP A 202 -2.01 -18.34 -18.84
CA ASP A 202 -3.32 -19.00 -18.78
C ASP A 202 -4.38 -17.90 -18.94
N LEU A 203 -4.95 -17.78 -20.16
CA LEU A 203 -5.68 -16.60 -20.58
C LEU A 203 -7.19 -16.83 -20.62
N TYR A 204 -7.94 -15.94 -19.98
CA TYR A 204 -9.39 -15.91 -19.95
C TYR A 204 -9.91 -14.64 -20.61
N ILE A 205 -10.85 -14.76 -21.55
CA ILE A 205 -11.42 -13.63 -22.28
C ILE A 205 -12.95 -13.71 -22.23
N ALA A 206 -13.58 -12.72 -21.60
CA ALA A 206 -15.01 -12.53 -21.57
C ALA A 206 -15.42 -11.34 -22.46
N PRO A 207 -15.73 -11.55 -23.74
CA PRO A 207 -15.94 -10.45 -24.68
C PRO A 207 -17.14 -9.58 -24.35
N ASN A 208 -18.23 -10.17 -23.83
CA ASN A 208 -19.44 -9.45 -23.47
C ASN A 208 -19.96 -9.88 -22.10
N THR A 209 -19.79 -9.01 -21.10
CA THR A 209 -20.21 -9.28 -19.71
C THR A 209 -21.60 -8.76 -19.37
N ASN A 210 -22.25 -8.01 -20.29
CA ASN A 210 -23.62 -7.50 -20.18
C ASN A 210 -24.43 -7.73 -21.47
N PRO A 211 -24.70 -9.00 -21.82
CA PRO A 211 -25.43 -9.28 -23.05
C PRO A 211 -26.88 -8.77 -23.05
N ASP A 212 -27.48 -8.57 -21.87
CA ASP A 212 -28.84 -8.03 -21.76
C ASP A 212 -28.86 -6.52 -22.07
N GLY A 213 -27.87 -5.77 -21.61
CA GLY A 213 -27.67 -4.38 -21.99
C GLY A 213 -27.31 -4.24 -23.48
N THR A 214 -26.38 -5.04 -23.98
CA THR A 214 -25.93 -4.99 -25.37
C THR A 214 -27.07 -5.25 -26.37
N TYR A 215 -27.86 -6.28 -26.09
CA TYR A 215 -28.97 -6.68 -26.95
C TYR A 215 -30.34 -6.23 -26.40
N HIS A 216 -30.36 -5.12 -25.68
CA HIS A 216 -31.61 -4.56 -25.12
C HIS A 216 -32.66 -4.35 -26.20
N GLY A 217 -32.28 -3.88 -27.38
CA GLY A 217 -33.15 -3.70 -28.54
C GLY A 217 -33.59 -4.99 -29.24
N GLY A 218 -33.13 -6.19 -28.77
CA GLY A 218 -33.44 -7.50 -29.33
C GLY A 218 -32.23 -8.22 -29.89
N ASN A 219 -32.33 -9.56 -30.01
CA ASN A 219 -31.19 -10.44 -30.33
C ASN A 219 -30.59 -10.23 -31.74
N THR A 220 -31.26 -9.48 -32.59
CA THR A 220 -30.84 -9.32 -33.98
C THR A 220 -30.05 -8.03 -34.25
N ASN A 221 -29.95 -7.15 -33.26
CA ASN A 221 -29.20 -5.91 -33.43
C ASN A 221 -28.73 -5.34 -32.06
N VAL A 222 -27.75 -4.45 -32.08
CA VAL A 222 -27.23 -3.71 -30.92
C VAL A 222 -27.76 -2.27 -30.84
N ASN A 223 -28.63 -1.88 -31.77
CA ASN A 223 -29.26 -0.58 -31.68
C ASN A 223 -30.16 -0.51 -30.46
N GLY A 224 -30.04 0.58 -29.72
CA GLY A 224 -30.75 0.71 -28.47
C GLY A 224 -30.14 -0.08 -27.32
N ALA A 225 -28.88 -0.49 -27.42
CA ALA A 225 -28.12 -1.00 -26.28
C ALA A 225 -28.17 -0.02 -25.11
N THR A 226 -28.19 -0.55 -23.87
CA THR A 226 -28.23 0.26 -22.63
C THR A 226 -26.92 0.13 -21.87
N ARG A 227 -26.56 1.17 -21.13
CA ARG A 227 -25.46 1.10 -20.18
C ARG A 227 -25.72 0.01 -19.13
N TYR A 228 -26.89 0.04 -18.54
CA TYR A 228 -27.31 -0.83 -17.45
C TYR A 228 -27.62 -2.27 -17.88
N ASN A 229 -27.68 -3.18 -16.92
CA ASN A 229 -28.18 -4.53 -17.15
C ASN A 229 -29.73 -4.54 -17.29
N ALA A 230 -30.31 -5.75 -17.41
CA ALA A 230 -31.77 -5.91 -17.56
C ALA A 230 -32.57 -5.34 -16.37
N ASN A 231 -32.01 -5.23 -15.20
CA ASN A 231 -32.63 -4.71 -14.00
C ASN A 231 -32.45 -3.19 -13.84
N GLY A 232 -31.77 -2.53 -14.77
CA GLY A 232 -31.48 -1.11 -14.69
C GLY A 232 -30.37 -0.75 -13.69
N VAL A 233 -29.48 -1.70 -13.37
CA VAL A 233 -28.36 -1.51 -12.45
C VAL A 233 -27.08 -1.26 -13.24
N ASP A 234 -26.31 -0.26 -12.82
CA ASP A 234 -24.94 -0.04 -13.29
C ASP A 234 -24.00 -1.05 -12.60
N MET A 235 -23.60 -2.07 -13.33
CA MET A 235 -22.78 -3.14 -12.76
C MET A 235 -21.38 -2.66 -12.38
N ASN A 236 -20.89 -1.55 -12.94
CA ASN A 236 -19.63 -0.91 -12.51
C ASN A 236 -19.81 0.05 -11.32
N ARG A 237 -20.88 -0.14 -10.54
CA ARG A 237 -21.16 0.44 -9.22
C ARG A 237 -21.63 -0.63 -8.23
N ASN A 238 -21.76 -1.89 -8.67
CA ASN A 238 -22.43 -2.95 -7.94
C ASN A 238 -21.48 -3.98 -7.33
N TYR A 239 -20.16 -3.69 -7.28
CA TYR A 239 -19.19 -4.52 -6.57
C TYR A 239 -18.99 -4.03 -5.14
N PRO A 240 -18.57 -4.89 -4.20
CA PRO A 240 -18.04 -4.44 -2.92
C PRO A 240 -16.75 -3.65 -3.14
N ASP A 241 -16.56 -2.65 -2.32
CA ASP A 241 -15.52 -1.66 -2.50
C ASP A 241 -14.66 -1.55 -1.23
N PRO A 242 -13.32 -1.56 -1.32
CA PRO A 242 -12.43 -1.52 -0.16
C PRO A 242 -12.67 -0.32 0.77
N ASN A 243 -13.08 0.82 0.22
CA ASN A 243 -13.26 2.05 0.98
C ASN A 243 -14.73 2.45 1.18
N SER A 244 -15.63 2.04 0.26
CA SER A 244 -17.05 2.41 0.30
C SER A 244 -17.96 1.31 0.87
N GLY A 245 -17.39 0.14 1.17
CA GLY A 245 -18.10 -0.97 1.81
C GLY A 245 -18.81 -1.93 0.84
N PRO A 246 -19.64 -2.84 1.35
CA PRO A 246 -20.13 -3.97 0.56
C PRO A 246 -21.20 -3.61 -0.49
N HIS A 247 -21.95 -2.52 -0.32
CA HIS A 247 -23.02 -2.12 -1.24
C HIS A 247 -22.98 -0.61 -1.47
N PRO A 248 -21.98 -0.09 -2.24
CA PRO A 248 -21.84 1.35 -2.44
C PRO A 248 -23.00 2.00 -3.18
N ASP A 249 -23.66 1.26 -4.08
CA ASP A 249 -24.84 1.69 -4.83
C ASP A 249 -26.16 1.53 -4.06
N GLY A 250 -26.14 0.79 -2.94
CA GLY A 250 -27.30 0.48 -2.13
C GLY A 250 -28.23 -0.58 -2.75
N GLU A 251 -27.80 -1.24 -3.82
CA GLU A 251 -28.55 -2.29 -4.52
C GLU A 251 -28.03 -3.69 -4.13
N GLU A 252 -28.85 -4.72 -4.39
CA GLU A 252 -28.41 -6.11 -4.28
C GLU A 252 -27.43 -6.44 -5.42
N TYR A 253 -26.48 -7.31 -5.15
CA TYR A 253 -25.57 -7.77 -6.19
C TYR A 253 -26.32 -8.44 -7.32
N GLN A 254 -26.09 -7.99 -8.53
CA GLN A 254 -26.66 -8.55 -9.75
C GLN A 254 -26.08 -9.95 -10.03
N LEU A 255 -26.78 -10.78 -10.78
CA LEU A 255 -26.29 -12.11 -11.13
C LEU A 255 -24.93 -12.07 -11.81
N GLU A 256 -24.75 -11.14 -12.73
CA GLU A 256 -23.51 -10.88 -13.44
C GLU A 256 -22.37 -10.57 -12.45
N THR A 257 -22.61 -9.66 -11.51
CA THR A 257 -21.64 -9.27 -10.47
C THR A 257 -21.30 -10.48 -9.58
N GLN A 258 -22.30 -11.21 -9.10
CA GLN A 258 -22.10 -12.39 -8.24
C GLN A 258 -21.26 -13.47 -8.95
N TRP A 259 -21.54 -13.75 -10.21
CA TRP A 259 -20.80 -14.75 -10.97
C TRP A 259 -19.34 -14.34 -11.21
N PHE A 260 -19.08 -13.07 -11.53
CA PHE A 260 -17.70 -12.58 -11.68
C PHE A 260 -16.93 -12.52 -10.35
N MET A 261 -17.58 -12.17 -9.26
CA MET A 261 -16.97 -12.26 -7.92
C MET A 261 -16.56 -13.70 -7.58
N GLN A 262 -17.47 -14.66 -7.79
CA GLN A 262 -17.17 -16.08 -7.58
C GLN A 262 -16.06 -16.57 -8.50
N PHE A 263 -16.09 -16.19 -9.76
CA PHE A 263 -15.08 -16.57 -10.75
C PHE A 263 -13.69 -16.04 -10.38
N ALA A 264 -13.61 -14.81 -9.86
CA ALA A 264 -12.36 -14.23 -9.39
C ALA A 264 -11.86 -14.83 -8.06
N GLN A 265 -12.75 -15.44 -7.27
CA GLN A 265 -12.38 -16.21 -6.08
C GLN A 265 -11.88 -17.62 -6.43
N ASP A 266 -12.50 -18.26 -7.43
CA ASP A 266 -12.16 -19.62 -7.86
C ASP A 266 -10.87 -19.65 -8.70
N ILE A 267 -10.56 -18.57 -9.41
CA ILE A 267 -9.39 -18.45 -10.29
C ILE A 267 -8.54 -17.25 -9.85
N PRO A 268 -7.32 -17.48 -9.34
CA PRO A 268 -6.45 -16.42 -8.86
C PRO A 268 -5.81 -15.66 -10.03
N PHE A 269 -6.51 -14.67 -10.55
CA PHE A 269 -5.99 -13.83 -11.61
C PHE A 269 -4.86 -12.94 -11.11
N VAL A 270 -3.74 -12.94 -11.80
CA VAL A 270 -2.60 -12.06 -11.52
C VAL A 270 -2.86 -10.64 -12.02
N MET A 271 -3.37 -10.56 -13.24
CA MET A 271 -3.68 -9.29 -13.91
C MET A 271 -4.95 -9.38 -14.73
N GLY A 272 -5.53 -8.24 -15.00
CA GLY A 272 -6.67 -8.13 -15.89
C GLY A 272 -6.84 -6.75 -16.50
N ALA A 273 -7.74 -6.65 -17.47
CA ALA A 273 -8.25 -5.37 -17.91
C ALA A 273 -9.73 -5.49 -18.31
N ASN A 274 -10.48 -4.45 -17.97
CA ASN A 274 -11.87 -4.31 -18.37
C ASN A 274 -12.00 -3.22 -19.44
N TYR A 275 -12.45 -3.60 -20.63
CA TYR A 275 -12.63 -2.66 -21.74
C TYR A 275 -13.95 -1.93 -21.66
N HIS A 276 -13.87 -0.64 -21.70
CA HIS A 276 -14.94 0.35 -21.70
C HIS A 276 -14.95 1.20 -22.97
N GLY A 277 -15.87 2.15 -23.02
CA GLY A 277 -15.94 3.14 -24.07
C GLY A 277 -16.74 4.39 -23.62
N GLY A 278 -16.39 5.53 -24.16
CA GLY A 278 -16.86 6.87 -23.81
C GLY A 278 -15.68 7.84 -23.72
N ALA A 279 -14.47 7.28 -23.55
CA ALA A 279 -13.19 7.99 -23.55
C ALA A 279 -12.11 7.15 -24.26
N GLU A 280 -10.90 7.66 -24.33
CA GLU A 280 -9.70 6.99 -24.83
C GLU A 280 -8.55 7.13 -23.83
N VAL A 281 -8.49 6.25 -22.82
CA VAL A 281 -7.54 6.36 -21.69
C VAL A 281 -7.40 5.02 -20.96
N VAL A 282 -6.23 4.74 -20.37
CA VAL A 282 -6.03 3.69 -19.40
C VAL A 282 -6.26 4.28 -18.00
N ASN A 283 -7.35 3.88 -17.36
CA ASN A 283 -7.68 4.23 -15.99
C ASN A 283 -7.16 3.16 -15.04
N TYR A 284 -6.47 3.56 -13.95
CA TYR A 284 -5.89 2.66 -12.97
C TYR A 284 -6.33 3.01 -11.53
N PRO A 285 -6.29 2.05 -10.60
CA PRO A 285 -6.84 2.20 -9.26
C PRO A 285 -6.12 3.28 -8.42
N TRP A 286 -6.85 3.89 -7.47
CA TRP A 286 -8.23 3.57 -7.07
C TRP A 286 -9.21 4.54 -7.71
N ASP A 287 -10.45 4.06 -7.90
CA ASP A 287 -11.53 4.90 -8.41
C ASP A 287 -12.26 5.67 -7.29
N ASN A 288 -12.17 5.21 -6.05
CA ASN A 288 -12.98 5.71 -4.93
C ASN A 288 -12.22 6.59 -3.92
N THR A 289 -10.90 6.65 -3.99
CA THR A 289 -10.06 7.39 -3.05
C THR A 289 -8.85 8.01 -3.71
N TYR A 290 -8.46 9.19 -3.23
CA TYR A 290 -7.22 9.86 -3.65
C TYR A 290 -5.95 9.23 -3.06
N THR A 291 -6.07 8.33 -2.06
CA THR A 291 -4.94 7.55 -1.58
C THR A 291 -4.51 6.59 -2.68
N LEU A 292 -3.27 6.74 -3.14
CA LEU A 292 -2.76 5.95 -4.25
C LEU A 292 -2.60 4.47 -3.86
N HIS A 293 -2.76 3.59 -4.84
CA HIS A 293 -2.43 2.17 -4.67
C HIS A 293 -0.93 2.02 -4.40
N PRO A 294 -0.47 1.10 -3.53
CA PRO A 294 0.97 0.87 -3.32
C PRO A 294 1.77 0.65 -4.61
N ASP A 295 1.19 -0.01 -5.60
CA ASP A 295 1.79 -0.23 -6.92
C ASP A 295 1.54 0.92 -7.92
N ASP A 296 1.20 2.13 -7.50
CA ASP A 296 0.87 3.26 -8.37
C ASP A 296 1.94 3.49 -9.46
N ALA A 297 3.22 3.47 -9.09
CA ALA A 297 4.32 3.64 -10.04
C ALA A 297 4.37 2.52 -11.12
N TRP A 298 3.94 1.31 -10.78
CA TRP A 298 3.84 0.21 -11.72
C TRP A 298 2.63 0.39 -12.66
N PHE A 299 1.48 0.81 -12.13
CA PHE A 299 0.30 1.11 -12.95
C PHE A 299 0.58 2.24 -13.94
N GLN A 300 1.25 3.30 -13.53
CA GLN A 300 1.66 4.37 -14.43
C GLN A 300 2.62 3.85 -15.52
N TYR A 301 3.59 3.04 -15.15
CA TYR A 301 4.55 2.46 -16.11
C TYR A 301 3.84 1.61 -17.16
N THR A 302 2.99 0.68 -16.75
CA THR A 302 2.28 -0.24 -17.67
C THR A 302 1.19 0.48 -18.47
N GLY A 303 0.51 1.45 -17.88
CA GLY A 303 -0.47 2.29 -18.57
C GLY A 303 0.17 3.15 -19.66
N HIS A 304 1.31 3.78 -19.37
CA HIS A 304 2.06 4.53 -20.38
C HIS A 304 2.64 3.62 -21.48
N GLU A 305 3.08 2.40 -21.16
CA GLU A 305 3.50 1.45 -22.17
C GLU A 305 2.34 1.16 -23.12
N TYR A 306 1.13 0.88 -22.59
CA TYR A 306 -0.07 0.67 -23.39
C TYR A 306 -0.36 1.87 -24.29
N ALA A 307 -0.47 3.06 -23.74
CA ALA A 307 -0.78 4.29 -24.48
C ALA A 307 0.29 4.59 -25.54
N ASN A 308 1.58 4.48 -25.21
CA ASN A 308 2.67 4.74 -26.15
C ASN A 308 2.64 3.79 -27.35
N LEU A 309 2.35 2.50 -27.14
CA LEU A 309 2.20 1.54 -28.24
C LEU A 309 1.01 1.85 -29.14
N THR A 310 -0.06 2.43 -28.60
CA THR A 310 -1.16 2.92 -29.44
C THR A 310 -0.77 4.17 -30.22
N HIS A 311 0.04 5.08 -29.63
CA HIS A 311 0.55 6.28 -30.30
C HIS A 311 1.47 5.98 -31.47
N GLU A 312 2.22 4.86 -31.41
CA GLU A 312 3.04 4.40 -32.56
C GLU A 312 2.20 4.15 -33.82
N VAL A 313 0.93 3.76 -33.64
CA VAL A 313 -0.01 3.49 -34.73
C VAL A 313 -0.85 4.74 -35.08
N ASN A 314 -1.35 5.43 -34.06
CA ASN A 314 -2.13 6.66 -34.19
C ASN A 314 -1.80 7.65 -33.06
N PRO A 315 -0.97 8.66 -33.30
CA PRO A 315 -0.53 9.61 -32.27
C PRO A 315 -1.65 10.45 -31.61
N ASN A 316 -2.85 10.46 -32.18
CA ASN A 316 -3.99 11.18 -31.63
C ASN A 316 -4.95 10.29 -30.83
N TYR A 317 -4.71 8.99 -30.77
CA TYR A 317 -5.51 8.06 -30.01
C TYR A 317 -4.95 7.92 -28.61
N MET A 318 -5.79 7.94 -27.56
CA MET A 318 -5.36 7.95 -26.16
C MET A 318 -4.37 9.09 -25.82
N SER A 319 -4.57 10.27 -26.40
CA SER A 319 -3.65 11.42 -26.22
C SER A 319 -4.09 12.42 -25.16
N ASP A 320 -5.29 12.25 -24.61
CA ASP A 320 -5.84 13.11 -23.55
C ASP A 320 -5.33 12.67 -22.16
N PHE A 321 -5.75 13.37 -21.12
CA PHE A 321 -5.32 13.14 -19.74
C PHE A 321 -3.79 13.28 -19.58
N ASN A 322 -3.15 12.44 -18.73
CA ASN A 322 -1.70 12.37 -18.64
C ASN A 322 -1.13 11.48 -19.77
N ASN A 323 -1.23 11.95 -21.01
CA ASN A 323 -0.75 11.23 -22.20
C ASN A 323 -1.28 9.78 -22.28
N GLY A 324 -2.59 9.62 -22.11
CA GLY A 324 -3.32 8.37 -22.25
C GLY A 324 -3.50 7.57 -20.97
N ILE A 325 -3.18 8.11 -19.80
CA ILE A 325 -3.44 7.45 -18.52
C ILE A 325 -4.10 8.40 -17.52
N THR A 326 -4.84 7.86 -16.58
CA THR A 326 -5.39 8.60 -15.45
C THR A 326 -5.56 7.67 -14.23
N ASN A 327 -5.33 8.21 -13.02
CA ASN A 327 -5.85 7.58 -11.82
C ASN A 327 -7.37 7.82 -11.75
N GLY A 328 -8.13 6.83 -11.33
CA GLY A 328 -9.59 6.88 -11.35
C GLY A 328 -10.16 8.00 -10.51
N ALA A 329 -9.74 8.13 -9.26
CA ALA A 329 -10.21 9.18 -8.37
C ALA A 329 -9.83 10.60 -8.85
N GLN A 330 -8.70 10.73 -9.56
CA GLN A 330 -8.32 12.01 -10.18
C GLN A 330 -9.19 12.40 -11.38
N TRP A 331 -9.87 11.44 -11.98
CA TRP A 331 -10.86 11.72 -13.02
C TRP A 331 -12.18 12.15 -12.36
N TYR A 332 -12.80 11.27 -11.62
CA TYR A 332 -13.89 11.52 -10.66
C TYR A 332 -14.11 10.28 -9.81
N THR A 333 -14.47 10.47 -8.53
CA THR A 333 -14.63 9.34 -7.61
C THR A 333 -15.92 8.57 -7.86
N ILE A 334 -15.80 7.25 -7.80
CA ILE A 334 -16.94 6.33 -7.82
C ILE A 334 -16.75 5.26 -6.76
N GLY A 335 -17.84 4.70 -6.25
CA GLY A 335 -17.82 3.52 -5.39
C GLY A 335 -18.40 2.30 -6.10
N GLY A 336 -17.92 1.12 -5.76
CA GLY A 336 -18.43 -0.15 -6.29
C GLY A 336 -17.99 -0.48 -7.70
N GLY A 337 -16.89 0.11 -8.17
CA GLY A 337 -16.26 -0.21 -9.44
C GLY A 337 -15.65 -1.61 -9.44
N ARG A 338 -15.71 -2.28 -10.57
CA ARG A 338 -15.07 -3.59 -10.76
C ARG A 338 -13.56 -3.52 -10.55
N GLN A 339 -12.91 -2.49 -11.05
CA GLN A 339 -11.47 -2.28 -10.93
C GLN A 339 -11.00 -2.32 -9.47
N ASP A 340 -11.70 -1.59 -8.59
CA ASP A 340 -11.35 -1.54 -7.16
C ASP A 340 -11.61 -2.87 -6.45
N TYR A 341 -12.68 -3.60 -6.84
CA TYR A 341 -12.93 -4.95 -6.36
C TYR A 341 -11.81 -5.92 -6.73
N MET A 342 -11.40 -5.93 -8.01
CA MET A 342 -10.38 -6.86 -8.51
C MET A 342 -9.02 -6.60 -7.84
N ASN A 343 -8.64 -5.34 -7.68
CA ASN A 343 -7.40 -4.98 -7.01
C ASN A 343 -7.47 -5.24 -5.49
N GLY A 344 -8.56 -4.88 -4.81
CA GLY A 344 -8.69 -4.97 -3.37
C GLY A 344 -8.97 -6.38 -2.86
N TYR A 345 -9.98 -7.05 -3.41
CA TYR A 345 -10.43 -8.33 -2.87
C TYR A 345 -9.92 -9.55 -3.65
N ALA A 346 -9.74 -9.44 -4.95
CA ALA A 346 -9.27 -10.54 -5.80
C ALA A 346 -7.75 -10.56 -5.98
N GLN A 347 -7.02 -9.56 -5.47
CA GLN A 347 -5.56 -9.43 -5.60
C GLN A 347 -5.07 -9.43 -7.08
N CYS A 348 -5.95 -9.08 -8.00
CA CYS A 348 -5.71 -9.00 -9.43
C CYS A 348 -5.37 -7.55 -9.82
N ARG A 349 -4.22 -7.29 -10.42
CA ARG A 349 -3.86 -5.96 -10.94
C ARG A 349 -4.67 -5.65 -12.18
N GLU A 350 -5.91 -5.19 -11.98
CA GLU A 350 -6.84 -4.84 -13.07
C GLU A 350 -6.82 -3.33 -13.34
N VAL A 351 -6.88 -2.96 -14.61
CA VAL A 351 -7.09 -1.59 -15.08
C VAL A 351 -8.36 -1.52 -15.93
N THR A 352 -8.92 -0.33 -16.06
CA THR A 352 -10.01 -0.03 -16.99
C THR A 352 -9.44 0.61 -18.25
N ILE A 353 -9.74 0.06 -19.42
CA ILE A 353 -9.27 0.60 -20.70
C ILE A 353 -10.47 1.18 -21.46
N GLU A 354 -10.57 2.48 -21.45
CA GLU A 354 -11.50 3.22 -22.29
C GLU A 354 -10.94 3.29 -23.70
N CYS A 355 -11.54 2.54 -24.63
CA CYS A 355 -10.93 2.28 -25.95
C CYS A 355 -11.63 2.99 -27.11
N SER A 356 -12.59 3.85 -26.87
CA SER A 356 -13.27 4.62 -27.91
C SER A 356 -14.06 5.79 -27.35
N ASN A 357 -13.88 6.98 -27.86
CA ASN A 357 -14.71 8.15 -27.56
C ASN A 357 -16.19 7.98 -27.94
N THR A 358 -16.51 6.96 -28.71
CA THR A 358 -17.88 6.63 -29.12
C THR A 358 -18.26 5.27 -28.55
N LYS A 359 -19.32 5.20 -27.74
CA LYS A 359 -19.77 3.97 -27.08
C LYS A 359 -20.15 2.84 -28.06
N LEU A 360 -20.91 3.21 -29.08
CA LEU A 360 -21.30 2.31 -30.17
C LEU A 360 -20.81 2.90 -31.51
N PRO A 361 -19.52 2.70 -31.88
CA PRO A 361 -18.99 3.23 -33.12
C PRO A 361 -19.58 2.53 -34.35
N ASN A 362 -19.52 3.22 -35.49
CA ASN A 362 -19.89 2.59 -36.77
C ASN A 362 -18.99 1.37 -37.03
N GLY A 363 -19.59 0.26 -37.49
CA GLY A 363 -18.85 -0.99 -37.70
C GLY A 363 -17.57 -0.84 -38.52
N SER A 364 -17.57 0.02 -39.53
CA SER A 364 -16.39 0.30 -40.37
C SER A 364 -15.17 0.88 -39.61
N GLN A 365 -15.34 1.37 -38.36
CA GLN A 365 -14.27 1.86 -37.52
C GLN A 365 -13.61 0.76 -36.64
N LEU A 366 -14.31 -0.33 -36.38
CA LEU A 366 -13.86 -1.43 -35.54
C LEU A 366 -12.49 -2.01 -35.94
N PRO A 367 -12.18 -2.23 -37.21
CA PRO A 367 -10.85 -2.67 -37.61
C PRO A 367 -9.73 -1.71 -37.23
N SER A 368 -10.00 -0.41 -37.19
CA SER A 368 -9.03 0.61 -36.77
C SER A 368 -8.72 0.52 -35.29
N PHE A 369 -9.72 0.35 -34.43
CA PHE A 369 -9.52 0.18 -32.97
C PHE A 369 -8.67 -1.05 -32.66
N TRP A 370 -8.89 -2.16 -33.34
CA TRP A 370 -8.02 -3.32 -33.23
C TRP A 370 -6.57 -2.99 -33.62
N ASN A 371 -6.38 -2.30 -34.74
CA ASN A 371 -5.04 -1.96 -35.22
C ASN A 371 -4.31 -1.03 -34.25
N TYR A 372 -5.02 -0.10 -33.61
CA TYR A 372 -4.44 0.80 -32.61
C TYR A 372 -4.01 0.04 -31.34
N ASN A 373 -4.82 -0.92 -30.88
CA ASN A 373 -4.67 -1.56 -29.58
C ASN A 373 -3.91 -2.89 -29.62
N LYS A 374 -3.80 -3.58 -30.78
CA LYS A 374 -3.27 -4.95 -30.86
C LYS A 374 -1.92 -5.11 -30.15
N ASN A 375 -0.94 -4.26 -30.45
CA ASN A 375 0.39 -4.36 -29.83
C ASN A 375 0.35 -4.08 -28.34
N ALA A 376 -0.45 -3.09 -27.92
CA ALA A 376 -0.64 -2.73 -26.53
C ALA A 376 -1.34 -3.86 -25.74
N ILE A 377 -2.33 -4.53 -26.31
CA ILE A 377 -2.99 -5.71 -25.73
C ILE A 377 -1.96 -6.80 -25.40
N PHE A 378 -1.08 -7.15 -26.35
CA PHE A 378 -0.05 -8.17 -26.13
C PHE A 378 1.00 -7.72 -25.12
N ALA A 379 1.45 -6.47 -25.18
CA ALA A 379 2.41 -5.93 -24.21
C ALA A 379 1.85 -5.95 -22.78
N PHE A 380 0.60 -5.52 -22.61
CA PHE A 380 -0.05 -5.50 -21.30
C PHE A 380 -0.26 -6.91 -20.73
N MET A 381 -0.66 -7.89 -21.54
CA MET A 381 -0.70 -9.29 -21.11
C MET A 381 0.66 -9.79 -20.62
N ASN A 382 1.73 -9.44 -21.33
CA ASN A 382 3.07 -9.88 -20.97
C ASN A 382 3.56 -9.32 -19.62
N GLN A 383 2.97 -8.22 -19.12
CA GLN A 383 3.32 -7.68 -17.82
C GLN A 383 3.07 -8.66 -16.66
N CYS A 384 2.13 -9.60 -16.79
CA CYS A 384 1.94 -10.67 -15.80
C CYS A 384 3.11 -11.66 -15.72
N LEU A 385 4.01 -11.66 -16.70
CA LEU A 385 5.22 -12.50 -16.75
C LEU A 385 6.42 -11.83 -16.04
N TYR A 386 6.34 -10.51 -15.78
CA TYR A 386 7.43 -9.73 -15.20
C TYR A 386 7.21 -9.49 -13.70
N GLY A 387 8.29 -9.15 -13.00
CA GLY A 387 8.29 -8.91 -11.57
C GLY A 387 8.92 -10.03 -10.77
N ILE A 388 8.36 -10.36 -9.59
CA ILE A 388 8.89 -11.37 -8.68
C ILE A 388 7.95 -12.57 -8.67
N HIS A 389 8.44 -13.72 -9.10
CA HIS A 389 7.67 -14.95 -9.22
C HIS A 389 8.37 -16.10 -8.50
N GLY A 390 7.65 -17.14 -8.14
CA GLY A 390 8.27 -18.33 -7.57
C GLY A 390 7.24 -19.29 -7.00
N VAL A 391 7.74 -20.26 -6.25
CA VAL A 391 6.90 -21.23 -5.53
C VAL A 391 7.24 -21.21 -4.05
N VAL A 392 6.21 -21.39 -3.22
CA VAL A 392 6.34 -21.55 -1.78
C VAL A 392 6.06 -23.01 -1.43
N THR A 393 6.99 -23.64 -0.71
CA THR A 393 6.89 -25.05 -0.37
C THR A 393 7.27 -25.30 1.08
N ASP A 394 6.80 -26.43 1.61
CA ASP A 394 7.23 -26.95 2.92
C ASP A 394 8.68 -27.43 2.85
N GLN A 395 9.53 -26.94 3.75
CA GLN A 395 10.96 -27.26 3.79
C GLN A 395 11.23 -28.75 4.04
N ALA A 396 10.39 -29.43 4.81
CA ALA A 396 10.61 -30.81 5.22
C ALA A 396 10.24 -31.83 4.13
N ASN A 397 9.25 -31.54 3.29
CA ASN A 397 8.70 -32.50 2.35
C ASN A 397 8.55 -31.98 0.90
N GLY A 398 8.76 -30.66 0.67
CA GLY A 398 8.65 -30.02 -0.63
C GLY A 398 7.22 -29.83 -1.13
N ASN A 399 6.21 -30.08 -0.31
CA ASN A 399 4.84 -29.89 -0.73
C ASN A 399 4.52 -28.39 -0.94
N PRO A 400 3.74 -28.04 -1.98
CA PRO A 400 3.28 -26.67 -2.21
C PRO A 400 2.45 -26.13 -1.05
N LEU A 401 2.60 -24.83 -0.78
CA LEU A 401 1.89 -24.13 0.29
C LEU A 401 1.07 -22.96 -0.27
N GLU A 402 -0.06 -22.70 0.36
CA GLU A 402 -0.72 -21.39 0.29
C GLU A 402 -0.07 -20.48 1.31
N ALA A 403 0.63 -19.46 0.84
CA ALA A 403 1.29 -18.45 1.65
C ALA A 403 0.87 -17.06 1.19
N THR A 404 0.77 -16.13 2.12
CA THR A 404 0.69 -14.70 1.83
C THR A 404 2.08 -14.16 1.58
N VAL A 405 2.24 -13.40 0.52
CA VAL A 405 3.49 -12.74 0.13
C VAL A 405 3.27 -11.23 0.22
N THR A 406 3.98 -10.60 1.14
CA THR A 406 3.87 -9.17 1.45
C THR A 406 5.21 -8.50 1.22
N ILE A 407 5.24 -7.36 0.55
CA ILE A 407 6.44 -6.52 0.44
C ILE A 407 6.45 -5.55 1.63
N THR A 408 7.41 -5.75 2.51
CA THR A 408 7.57 -4.97 3.75
C THR A 408 7.77 -3.47 3.44
N GLY A 409 6.99 -2.62 4.08
CA GLY A 409 7.08 -1.17 3.88
C GLY A 409 6.52 -0.65 2.55
N HIS A 410 5.91 -1.52 1.74
CA HIS A 410 5.28 -1.18 0.47
C HIS A 410 3.81 -1.59 0.44
N ASP A 411 3.50 -2.85 0.76
CA ASP A 411 2.15 -3.40 0.66
C ASP A 411 1.26 -2.97 1.84
N ASN A 412 -0.03 -2.86 1.56
CA ASN A 412 -1.10 -2.77 2.54
C ASN A 412 -2.04 -3.98 2.45
N GLU A 413 -3.16 -3.97 3.16
CA GLU A 413 -4.14 -5.07 3.19
C GLU A 413 -4.62 -5.49 1.79
N PHE A 414 -4.71 -4.54 0.84
CA PHE A 414 -5.27 -4.76 -0.49
C PHE A 414 -4.23 -4.91 -1.61
N SER A 415 -2.94 -5.02 -1.30
CA SER A 415 -1.90 -5.11 -2.32
C SER A 415 -1.01 -6.34 -2.22
N THR A 416 -1.16 -7.15 -1.16
CA THR A 416 -0.47 -8.43 -1.02
C THR A 416 -0.87 -9.41 -2.13
N VAL A 417 -0.06 -10.44 -2.35
CA VAL A 417 -0.44 -11.58 -3.21
C VAL A 417 -0.33 -12.90 -2.42
N LYS A 418 -0.87 -13.97 -3.00
CA LYS A 418 -0.80 -15.30 -2.39
C LYS A 418 -0.12 -16.28 -3.33
N SER A 419 0.46 -17.31 -2.78
CA SER A 419 0.80 -18.50 -3.54
C SER A 419 -0.42 -19.44 -3.58
N HIS A 420 -0.58 -20.17 -4.70
CA HIS A 420 -1.78 -20.96 -4.98
C HIS A 420 -1.49 -22.42 -5.24
N LEU A 421 -2.33 -23.29 -4.67
CA LEU A 421 -2.29 -24.72 -4.97
C LEU A 421 -2.87 -24.99 -6.38
N PRO A 422 -2.43 -26.05 -7.08
CA PRO A 422 -1.56 -27.13 -6.57
C PRO A 422 -0.06 -26.88 -6.69
N ALA A 423 0.41 -25.82 -7.37
CA ALA A 423 1.83 -25.60 -7.62
C ALA A 423 2.54 -24.86 -6.48
N GLY A 424 1.80 -24.12 -5.65
CA GLY A 424 2.36 -23.19 -4.65
C GLY A 424 2.95 -21.93 -5.31
N ASP A 425 2.58 -21.65 -6.54
CA ASP A 425 3.10 -20.55 -7.34
C ASP A 425 2.50 -19.20 -6.91
N TYR A 426 3.31 -18.16 -6.95
CA TYR A 426 2.91 -16.78 -6.78
C TYR A 426 3.52 -15.89 -7.85
N HIS A 427 2.79 -14.83 -8.17
CA HIS A 427 3.18 -13.85 -9.18
C HIS A 427 2.96 -12.45 -8.62
N ARG A 428 4.03 -11.65 -8.56
CA ARG A 428 4.01 -10.28 -8.04
C ARG A 428 4.50 -9.32 -9.10
N PRO A 429 3.64 -8.88 -10.04
CA PRO A 429 3.96 -7.77 -10.94
C PRO A 429 4.29 -6.53 -10.11
N ILE A 430 5.42 -5.88 -10.40
CA ILE A 430 5.88 -4.73 -9.65
C ILE A 430 6.89 -3.91 -10.46
N LYS A 431 7.00 -2.63 -10.17
CA LYS A 431 8.01 -1.72 -10.73
C LYS A 431 9.42 -2.15 -10.35
N GLY A 432 10.40 -1.87 -11.21
CA GLY A 432 11.80 -2.12 -10.88
C GLY A 432 12.22 -1.44 -9.57
N GLY A 433 12.87 -2.21 -8.70
CA GLY A 433 13.26 -1.77 -7.36
C GLY A 433 13.93 -2.87 -6.54
N THR A 434 14.29 -2.55 -5.31
CA THR A 434 14.76 -3.53 -4.32
C THR A 434 13.69 -3.68 -3.25
N TYR A 435 13.26 -4.91 -3.00
CA TYR A 435 12.11 -5.24 -2.16
C TYR A 435 12.45 -6.34 -1.19
N THR A 436 12.00 -6.19 0.06
CA THR A 436 12.02 -7.27 1.06
C THR A 436 10.63 -7.90 1.11
N LEU A 437 10.56 -9.18 0.72
CA LEU A 437 9.32 -9.95 0.73
C LEU A 437 9.26 -10.77 2.02
N THR A 438 8.10 -10.76 2.66
CA THR A 438 7.76 -11.61 3.80
C THR A 438 6.75 -12.66 3.35
N PHE A 439 7.07 -13.93 3.58
CA PHE A 439 6.23 -15.07 3.27
C PHE A 439 5.66 -15.64 4.55
N THR A 440 4.32 -15.73 4.65
CA THR A 440 3.63 -16.26 5.82
C THR A 440 2.62 -17.33 5.42
N ALA A 441 2.62 -18.46 6.14
CA ALA A 441 1.63 -19.53 5.97
C ALA A 441 1.22 -20.11 7.32
N ASN A 442 -0.02 -20.60 7.42
CA ASN A 442 -0.52 -21.16 8.67
C ASN A 442 0.27 -22.42 9.06
N GLY A 443 0.82 -22.45 10.26
CA GLY A 443 1.65 -23.56 10.76
C GLY A 443 3.11 -23.53 10.32
N TYR A 444 3.59 -22.38 9.80
CA TYR A 444 4.97 -22.20 9.35
C TYR A 444 5.55 -20.89 9.91
N TYR A 445 6.86 -20.86 10.16
CA TYR A 445 7.55 -19.64 10.51
C TYR A 445 7.58 -18.66 9.32
N PRO A 446 7.39 -17.35 9.55
CA PRO A 446 7.59 -16.33 8.52
C PRO A 446 9.02 -16.39 7.97
N HIS A 447 9.15 -16.20 6.67
CA HIS A 447 10.44 -16.13 5.99
C HIS A 447 10.56 -14.83 5.22
N GLN A 448 11.74 -14.19 5.27
CA GLN A 448 12.01 -12.95 4.56
C GLN A 448 13.15 -13.11 3.57
N GLU A 449 13.00 -12.52 2.40
CA GLU A 449 14.02 -12.44 1.38
C GLU A 449 14.03 -11.07 0.71
N THR A 450 15.22 -10.55 0.43
CA THR A 450 15.40 -9.28 -0.28
C THR A 450 15.91 -9.54 -1.69
N VAL A 451 15.18 -8.99 -2.67
CA VAL A 451 15.53 -9.13 -4.10
C VAL A 451 15.51 -7.79 -4.80
N THR A 452 16.27 -7.68 -5.88
CA THR A 452 16.25 -6.53 -6.80
C THR A 452 15.74 -7.00 -8.15
N VAL A 453 14.74 -6.32 -8.69
CA VAL A 453 14.15 -6.59 -10.01
C VAL A 453 14.23 -5.33 -10.86
N ALA A 454 14.45 -5.45 -12.16
CA ALA A 454 14.36 -4.33 -13.12
C ALA A 454 13.00 -4.33 -13.84
N ASP A 455 12.64 -3.19 -14.45
CA ASP A 455 11.44 -3.09 -15.27
C ASP A 455 11.48 -4.07 -16.44
N GLY A 456 10.38 -4.78 -16.67
CA GLY A 456 10.25 -5.78 -17.73
C GLY A 456 11.12 -7.03 -17.56
N GLU A 457 11.68 -7.24 -16.37
CA GLU A 457 12.42 -8.45 -16.02
C GLU A 457 11.66 -9.30 -15.00
N THR A 458 12.04 -10.58 -14.92
CA THR A 458 11.47 -11.56 -13.98
C THR A 458 12.56 -12.06 -13.06
N ILE A 459 12.32 -11.99 -11.76
CA ILE A 459 13.13 -12.66 -10.74
C ILE A 459 12.36 -13.88 -10.23
N THR A 460 12.97 -15.06 -10.32
CA THR A 460 12.42 -16.27 -9.72
C THR A 460 12.94 -16.42 -8.30
N LEU A 461 12.05 -16.33 -7.32
CA LEU A 461 12.33 -16.49 -5.90
C LEU A 461 11.50 -17.65 -5.34
N ASN A 462 12.11 -18.82 -5.22
CA ASN A 462 11.48 -19.98 -4.61
C ASN A 462 11.81 -20.02 -3.12
N VAL A 463 10.79 -20.18 -2.29
CA VAL A 463 10.90 -20.13 -0.83
C VAL A 463 10.46 -21.44 -0.21
N GLN A 464 11.20 -21.89 0.80
CA GLN A 464 10.84 -23.02 1.62
C GLN A 464 10.54 -22.54 3.03
N LEU A 465 9.31 -22.81 3.52
CA LEU A 465 8.91 -22.44 4.85
C LEU A 465 9.15 -23.60 5.82
N GLU A 466 9.73 -23.30 6.96
CA GLU A 466 9.92 -24.23 8.05
C GLU A 466 8.61 -24.36 8.85
N ALA A 467 8.14 -25.61 9.07
CA ALA A 467 6.97 -25.85 9.89
C ALA A 467 7.26 -25.48 11.34
N GLY A 468 6.36 -24.74 11.95
CA GLY A 468 6.49 -24.26 13.33
C GLY A 468 5.12 -24.13 14.01
N GLU A 469 5.07 -24.57 15.26
CA GLU A 469 3.90 -24.37 16.13
C GLU A 469 4.09 -23.15 17.05
N GLY A 470 4.86 -22.17 16.62
CA GLY A 470 5.19 -20.97 17.39
C GLY A 470 4.09 -19.92 17.42
N LEU A 471 4.22 -19.01 18.34
CA LEU A 471 3.47 -17.76 18.44
C LEU A 471 4.50 -16.64 18.27
N LEU A 472 4.35 -15.78 17.28
CA LEU A 472 5.24 -14.65 17.02
C LEU A 472 4.40 -13.39 17.01
N PRO A 473 4.33 -12.65 18.12
CA PRO A 473 3.60 -11.38 18.16
C PRO A 473 4.29 -10.35 17.26
N ASP A 474 3.47 -9.62 16.51
CA ASP A 474 3.87 -8.43 15.77
C ASP A 474 2.68 -7.49 15.63
N PHE A 475 2.92 -6.22 15.33
CA PHE A 475 1.87 -5.24 15.15
C PHE A 475 2.33 -4.03 14.33
N THR A 476 1.37 -3.29 13.81
CA THR A 476 1.59 -2.00 13.16
C THR A 476 0.75 -0.91 13.85
N ALA A 477 1.04 0.33 13.56
CA ALA A 477 0.25 1.47 14.00
C ALA A 477 0.13 2.53 12.90
N ASN A 478 -0.97 3.30 12.96
CA ASN A 478 -1.18 4.41 12.06
C ASN A 478 -1.94 5.55 12.78
N PRO A 479 -1.36 6.77 12.80
CA PRO A 479 0.01 7.12 12.44
C PRO A 479 1.02 6.66 13.52
N THR A 480 2.32 6.58 13.19
CA THR A 480 3.41 6.41 14.16
C THR A 480 4.00 7.76 14.61
N ASP A 481 3.97 8.75 13.72
CA ASP A 481 4.31 10.14 14.03
C ASP A 481 3.01 10.91 14.32
N VAL A 482 2.85 11.38 15.52
CA VAL A 482 1.60 11.96 15.99
C VAL A 482 1.85 13.29 16.72
N SER A 483 0.94 14.24 16.51
CA SER A 483 0.97 15.49 17.28
C SER A 483 0.59 15.26 18.74
N LEU A 484 1.11 16.10 19.62
CA LEU A 484 0.68 16.15 21.02
C LEU A 484 -0.86 16.18 21.10
N HIS A 485 -1.45 15.32 21.95
CA HIS A 485 -2.89 15.01 22.04
C HIS A 485 -3.49 14.29 20.83
N GLY A 486 -2.69 13.84 19.89
CA GLY A 486 -3.13 13.03 18.78
C GLY A 486 -3.43 11.58 19.17
N SER A 487 -4.17 10.87 18.33
CA SER A 487 -4.55 9.48 18.56
C SER A 487 -3.95 8.53 17.54
N VAL A 488 -3.65 7.32 17.99
CA VAL A 488 -3.04 6.25 17.23
C VAL A 488 -3.96 5.04 17.21
N ASN A 489 -4.05 4.36 16.07
CA ASN A 489 -4.73 3.08 15.91
C ASN A 489 -3.70 1.97 15.69
N PHE A 490 -3.88 0.85 16.37
CA PHE A 490 -2.98 -0.29 16.30
C PHE A 490 -3.66 -1.47 15.60
N THR A 491 -2.87 -2.20 14.83
CA THR A 491 -3.33 -3.41 14.12
C THR A 491 -2.41 -4.57 14.46
N ASP A 492 -2.99 -5.66 14.98
CA ASP A 492 -2.28 -6.90 15.23
C ASP A 492 -1.79 -7.54 13.93
N GLN A 493 -0.54 -7.97 13.91
CA GLN A 493 0.11 -8.70 12.83
C GLN A 493 0.69 -10.02 13.34
N THR A 494 0.22 -10.48 14.50
CA THR A 494 0.72 -11.67 15.15
C THR A 494 0.57 -12.89 14.27
N TRP A 495 1.68 -13.57 14.02
CA TRP A 495 1.64 -14.90 13.43
C TRP A 495 1.41 -15.96 14.50
N GLY A 496 0.52 -16.91 14.25
CA GLY A 496 0.19 -18.00 15.13
C GLY A 496 -1.21 -18.56 14.89
N ALA A 497 -1.40 -19.84 15.21
CA ALA A 497 -2.70 -20.48 15.09
C ALA A 497 -3.55 -20.27 16.35
N ASN A 498 -4.87 -20.12 16.19
CA ASN A 498 -5.83 -20.09 17.30
C ASN A 498 -5.59 -18.97 18.32
N LEU A 499 -5.32 -17.74 17.90
CA LEU A 499 -5.16 -16.60 18.81
C LEU A 499 -6.47 -16.33 19.58
N VAL A 500 -6.39 -16.19 20.90
CA VAL A 500 -7.56 -16.06 21.76
C VAL A 500 -7.59 -14.83 22.66
N SER A 501 -6.41 -14.20 22.93
CA SER A 501 -6.35 -12.98 23.71
C SER A 501 -5.17 -12.11 23.33
N TRP A 502 -5.37 -10.80 23.47
CA TRP A 502 -4.38 -9.75 23.26
C TRP A 502 -4.32 -8.88 24.50
N GLU A 503 -3.12 -8.54 24.92
CA GLU A 503 -2.86 -7.59 26.01
C GLU A 503 -1.85 -6.56 25.52
N TRP A 504 -2.35 -5.34 25.32
CA TRP A 504 -1.54 -4.21 24.88
C TRP A 504 -1.13 -3.34 26.06
N THR A 505 0.10 -2.82 25.99
CA THR A 505 0.58 -1.76 26.87
C THR A 505 1.14 -0.63 26.00
N PHE A 506 0.66 0.58 26.25
CA PHE A 506 1.06 1.81 25.54
C PHE A 506 1.75 2.74 26.54
N GLU A 507 3.09 2.79 26.49
CA GLU A 507 3.82 3.77 27.27
C GLU A 507 3.38 5.18 26.86
N GLY A 508 3.09 6.06 27.82
CA GLY A 508 2.60 7.42 27.55
C GLY A 508 1.20 7.52 26.92
N GLY A 509 0.59 6.42 26.51
CA GLY A 509 -0.72 6.38 25.87
C GLY A 509 -1.90 6.41 26.85
N THR A 510 -3.03 6.93 26.41
CA THR A 510 -4.30 6.94 27.15
C THR A 510 -5.43 6.37 26.26
N PRO A 511 -6.06 5.22 26.63
CA PRO A 511 -5.72 4.35 27.78
C PRO A 511 -4.33 3.71 27.65
N SER A 512 -3.66 3.46 28.79
CA SER A 512 -2.31 2.86 28.79
C SER A 512 -2.30 1.36 28.53
N THR A 513 -3.45 0.70 28.47
CA THR A 513 -3.59 -0.73 28.15
C THR A 513 -4.88 -0.99 27.38
N SER A 514 -4.90 -2.09 26.59
CA SER A 514 -6.09 -2.58 25.91
C SER A 514 -6.08 -4.09 25.78
N THR A 515 -7.26 -4.70 25.69
CA THR A 515 -7.43 -6.13 25.34
C THR A 515 -8.14 -6.32 24.00
N ALA A 516 -8.37 -5.25 23.25
CA ALA A 516 -8.94 -5.31 21.92
C ALA A 516 -7.93 -5.95 20.95
N HIS A 517 -8.42 -6.71 19.97
CA HIS A 517 -7.58 -7.26 18.90
C HIS A 517 -6.83 -6.13 18.17
N ASN A 518 -7.55 -5.11 17.74
CA ASN A 518 -7.02 -3.92 17.09
C ASN A 518 -7.46 -2.67 17.88
N PRO A 519 -6.66 -2.18 18.83
CA PRO A 519 -7.00 -1.00 19.61
C PRO A 519 -7.01 0.26 18.75
N THR A 520 -7.97 1.14 18.99
CA THR A 520 -8.11 2.42 18.29
C THR A 520 -8.22 3.58 19.24
N GLY A 521 -7.79 4.76 18.80
CA GLY A 521 -7.96 6.00 19.55
C GLY A 521 -7.08 6.11 20.80
N ILE A 522 -5.89 5.54 20.80
CA ILE A 522 -4.93 5.70 21.90
C ILE A 522 -4.30 7.09 21.79
N VAL A 523 -4.54 7.96 22.78
CA VAL A 523 -4.09 9.37 22.79
C VAL A 523 -2.79 9.52 23.56
N TYR A 524 -1.86 10.30 23.02
CA TYR A 524 -0.58 10.61 23.64
C TYR A 524 -0.53 12.08 24.07
N ASP A 525 -0.39 12.31 25.38
CA ASP A 525 -0.47 13.63 26.02
C ASP A 525 0.89 14.21 26.43
N ALA A 526 1.99 13.60 26.02
CA ALA A 526 3.35 14.06 26.25
C ALA A 526 4.21 13.92 25.00
N ILE A 527 5.10 14.87 24.76
CA ILE A 527 6.11 14.80 23.68
C ILE A 527 7.16 13.76 24.06
N GLY A 528 7.60 12.98 23.11
CA GLY A 528 8.64 11.96 23.28
C GLY A 528 8.42 10.76 22.39
N ASP A 529 9.29 9.78 22.54
CA ASP A 529 9.24 8.50 21.89
C ASP A 529 8.74 7.46 22.89
N PHE A 530 7.78 6.65 22.51
CA PHE A 530 7.09 5.73 23.40
C PHE A 530 7.11 4.30 22.91
N ASP A 531 7.35 3.41 23.85
CA ASP A 531 7.32 1.96 23.60
C ASP A 531 5.88 1.44 23.52
N VAL A 532 5.69 0.44 22.69
CA VAL A 532 4.43 -0.29 22.64
C VAL A 532 4.70 -1.79 22.79
N THR A 533 4.00 -2.41 23.72
CA THR A 533 4.11 -3.83 24.00
C THR A 533 2.79 -4.54 23.68
N LEU A 534 2.89 -5.67 22.95
CA LEU A 534 1.79 -6.59 22.70
C LEU A 534 2.13 -7.96 23.25
N THR A 535 1.26 -8.50 24.08
CA THR A 535 1.27 -9.88 24.53
C THR A 535 0.10 -10.63 23.93
N VAL A 536 0.33 -11.73 23.24
CA VAL A 536 -0.73 -12.55 22.62
C VAL A 536 -0.71 -13.95 23.20
N THR A 537 -1.90 -14.53 23.40
CA THR A 537 -2.07 -15.91 23.87
C THR A 537 -2.88 -16.69 22.83
N ASN A 538 -2.45 -17.93 22.54
CA ASN A 538 -3.20 -18.83 21.68
C ASN A 538 -4.10 -19.80 22.49
N GLY A 539 -4.98 -20.52 21.79
CA GLY A 539 -5.93 -21.47 22.41
C GLY A 539 -5.28 -22.67 23.13
N ASN A 540 -3.98 -22.89 22.93
CA ASN A 540 -3.19 -23.90 23.65
C ASN A 540 -2.59 -23.34 24.95
N GLY A 541 -2.80 -22.05 25.23
CA GLY A 541 -2.28 -21.37 26.43
C GLY A 541 -0.81 -20.94 26.30
N GLN A 542 -0.23 -20.97 25.11
CA GLN A 542 1.08 -20.34 24.85
C GLN A 542 0.90 -18.83 24.80
N THR A 543 1.82 -18.12 25.42
CA THR A 543 1.80 -16.65 25.52
C THR A 543 3.16 -16.14 25.12
N GLU A 544 3.19 -15.19 24.18
CA GLU A 544 4.40 -14.52 23.71
C GLU A 544 4.21 -13.01 23.71
N THR A 545 5.29 -12.27 23.81
CA THR A 545 5.29 -10.82 23.95
C THR A 545 6.29 -10.19 23.00
N VAL A 546 5.89 -9.12 22.33
CA VAL A 546 6.78 -8.24 21.55
C VAL A 546 6.70 -6.82 22.11
N THR A 547 7.85 -6.15 22.20
CA THR A 547 7.92 -4.71 22.49
C THR A 547 8.64 -4.01 21.35
N LYS A 548 7.97 -3.03 20.73
CA LYS A 548 8.61 -2.12 19.77
C LYS A 548 9.03 -0.86 20.54
N GLN A 549 10.34 -0.66 20.63
CA GLN A 549 10.91 0.48 21.35
C GLN A 549 10.81 1.74 20.50
N ASN A 550 10.55 2.87 21.14
CA ASN A 550 10.43 4.18 20.50
C ASN A 550 9.50 4.14 19.25
N PHE A 551 8.41 3.37 19.37
CA PHE A 551 7.56 3.07 18.20
C PHE A 551 6.58 4.19 17.86
N ILE A 552 6.17 4.97 18.84
CA ILE A 552 5.30 6.13 18.62
C ILE A 552 6.08 7.40 18.92
N HIS A 553 6.19 8.25 17.93
CA HIS A 553 6.88 9.54 17.99
C HIS A 553 5.87 10.67 18.19
N VAL A 554 5.86 11.30 19.35
CA VAL A 554 4.95 12.42 19.64
C VAL A 554 5.72 13.72 19.58
N SER A 555 5.34 14.59 18.64
CA SER A 555 6.01 15.87 18.39
C SER A 555 5.07 17.04 18.57
N GLU A 556 5.63 18.24 18.75
CA GLU A 556 4.87 19.47 18.57
C GLU A 556 4.36 19.56 17.13
N SER A 557 3.22 20.20 16.96
CA SER A 557 2.67 20.44 15.63
C SER A 557 2.38 21.91 15.41
N TYR A 558 2.63 22.38 14.22
CA TYR A 558 2.37 23.77 13.84
C TYR A 558 1.55 23.82 12.56
N ASN A 559 0.44 24.51 12.63
CA ASN A 559 -0.31 24.87 11.44
C ASN A 559 0.28 26.12 10.80
N MET A 560 0.10 26.25 9.48
CA MET A 560 0.53 27.43 8.73
C MET A 560 -0.08 28.70 9.29
N GLN A 561 0.78 29.61 9.73
CA GLN A 561 0.42 30.88 10.39
C GLN A 561 1.55 31.89 10.21
N ASN A 562 1.28 33.18 10.51
CA ASN A 562 2.32 34.20 10.49
C ASN A 562 3.16 34.11 11.75
N ALA A 563 4.30 33.40 11.69
CA ALA A 563 5.19 33.15 12.83
C ALA A 563 6.62 32.83 12.40
N THR A 564 7.52 32.83 13.39
CA THR A 564 8.84 32.21 13.31
C THR A 564 8.96 31.22 14.45
N ILE A 565 9.28 29.98 14.15
CA ILE A 565 9.38 28.86 15.08
C ILE A 565 10.82 28.37 15.11
N GLU A 566 11.36 28.18 16.29
CA GLU A 566 12.66 27.56 16.50
C GLU A 566 12.42 26.13 17.00
N THR A 567 12.73 25.14 16.16
CA THR A 567 12.54 23.72 16.46
C THR A 567 13.47 22.86 15.61
N CYS A 568 13.73 21.64 16.06
CA CYS A 568 14.39 20.60 15.30
C CYS A 568 13.53 19.34 15.14
N ASN A 569 12.31 19.34 15.67
CA ASN A 569 11.37 18.23 15.52
C ASN A 569 9.94 18.77 15.65
N ALA A 570 9.19 18.74 14.55
CA ALA A 570 7.79 19.15 14.55
C ALA A 570 7.04 18.55 13.35
N LEU A 571 5.73 18.37 13.53
CA LEU A 571 4.81 18.18 12.42
C LEU A 571 4.35 19.54 11.89
N PHE A 572 4.23 19.68 10.58
CA PHE A 572 3.86 20.92 9.94
C PHE A 572 2.71 20.72 8.95
N TYR A 573 1.62 21.42 9.18
CA TYR A 573 0.40 21.34 8.38
C TYR A 573 0.07 22.70 7.75
N ASP A 574 -0.83 22.69 6.79
CA ASP A 574 -1.53 23.90 6.35
C ASP A 574 -2.34 24.55 7.50
N ASP A 575 -3.05 25.64 7.24
CA ASP A 575 -3.79 26.36 8.28
C ASP A 575 -5.08 25.65 8.74
N GLY A 576 -5.58 24.65 7.99
CA GLY A 576 -6.69 23.78 8.40
C GLY A 576 -6.23 22.64 9.33
N GLY A 577 -4.94 22.32 9.33
CA GLY A 577 -4.35 21.27 10.15
C GLY A 577 -4.65 19.86 9.62
N PRO A 578 -4.37 18.81 10.42
CA PRO A 578 -4.37 17.43 9.94
C PRO A 578 -5.77 16.88 9.57
N ASN A 579 -6.86 17.58 9.93
CA ASN A 579 -8.22 17.03 9.80
C ASN A 579 -9.17 17.93 9.00
N SER A 580 -8.68 18.99 8.36
CA SER A 580 -9.53 19.94 7.64
C SER A 580 -8.75 20.53 6.47
N ASP A 581 -9.43 20.90 5.42
CA ASP A 581 -8.86 21.63 4.28
C ASP A 581 -8.30 22.98 4.72
N TYR A 582 -7.28 23.47 4.02
CA TYR A 582 -6.78 24.83 4.23
C TYR A 582 -7.85 25.88 3.89
N GLY A 583 -7.73 27.08 4.45
CA GLY A 583 -8.71 28.14 4.27
C GLY A 583 -8.49 28.96 3.01
N SER A 584 -9.60 29.48 2.39
CA SER A 584 -9.56 30.45 1.29
C SER A 584 -9.10 31.82 1.75
N ASN A 585 -8.61 32.67 0.83
CA ASN A 585 -8.12 34.05 1.05
C ASN A 585 -6.97 34.13 2.08
N LYS A 586 -6.03 33.21 2.00
CA LYS A 586 -4.87 33.20 2.90
C LYS A 586 -3.64 33.83 2.24
N ASP A 587 -2.88 34.56 3.04
CA ASP A 587 -1.53 35.05 2.75
C ASP A 587 -0.72 34.93 4.05
N LEU A 588 -0.21 33.73 4.32
CA LEU A 588 0.41 33.37 5.56
C LEU A 588 1.90 33.07 5.33
N VAL A 589 2.75 33.44 6.29
CA VAL A 589 4.20 33.23 6.23
C VAL A 589 4.68 32.60 7.53
N LEU A 590 5.25 31.40 7.45
CA LEU A 590 5.85 30.68 8.57
C LEU A 590 7.31 30.41 8.27
N THR A 591 8.19 30.75 9.22
CA THR A 591 9.61 30.45 9.14
C THR A 591 9.98 29.44 10.20
N PHE A 592 10.60 28.33 9.81
CA PHE A 592 11.29 27.44 10.74
C PHE A 592 12.76 27.76 10.78
N LYS A 593 13.29 27.87 11.99
CA LYS A 593 14.72 27.99 12.29
C LYS A 593 15.15 26.79 13.11
N PRO A 594 16.42 26.34 12.95
CA PRO A 594 16.92 25.26 13.78
C PRO A 594 16.92 25.66 15.27
N GLY A 595 16.34 24.82 16.10
CA GLY A 595 16.36 24.98 17.57
C GLY A 595 17.74 24.67 18.18
N THR A 596 18.65 24.10 17.40
CA THR A 596 20.01 23.77 17.80
C THR A 596 21.01 24.57 16.98
N PRO A 597 22.03 25.22 17.60
CA PRO A 597 23.04 25.95 16.87
C PRO A 597 23.76 25.09 15.82
N GLY A 598 23.85 25.60 14.59
CA GLY A 598 24.47 24.90 13.46
C GLY A 598 23.58 23.85 12.79
N GLY A 599 22.36 23.63 13.27
CA GLY A 599 21.38 22.80 12.60
C GLY A 599 20.90 23.41 11.28
N ILE A 600 20.38 22.57 10.40
CA ILE A 600 19.86 22.93 9.08
C ILE A 600 18.47 22.32 8.95
N ILE A 601 17.44 23.15 8.81
CA ILE A 601 16.05 22.66 8.65
C ILE A 601 15.92 21.86 7.37
N GLU A 602 15.34 20.66 7.52
CA GLU A 602 14.81 19.84 6.45
C GLU A 602 13.30 19.66 6.67
N ALA A 603 12.52 19.83 5.62
CA ALA A 603 11.08 19.59 5.58
C ALA A 603 10.78 18.43 4.63
N ILE A 604 10.10 17.38 5.10
CA ILE A 604 9.70 16.23 4.31
C ILE A 604 8.18 16.20 4.22
N PHE A 605 7.65 16.37 3.01
CA PHE A 605 6.21 16.37 2.75
C PHE A 605 5.72 14.94 2.49
N SER A 606 4.89 14.42 3.39
CA SER A 606 4.26 13.11 3.25
C SER A 606 2.95 13.16 2.45
N SER A 607 2.27 14.31 2.44
CA SER A 607 1.09 14.58 1.60
C SER A 607 1.09 16.02 1.12
N PHE A 608 0.47 16.27 -0.04
CA PHE A 608 0.35 17.61 -0.60
C PHE A 608 -0.77 17.69 -1.63
N ALA A 609 -1.74 18.59 -1.39
CA ALA A 609 -2.82 18.89 -2.32
C ALA A 609 -3.29 20.34 -2.14
N LEU A 610 -3.14 21.17 -3.17
CA LEU A 610 -3.68 22.53 -3.25
C LEU A 610 -4.54 22.68 -4.50
N GLU A 611 -5.36 23.75 -4.58
CA GLU A 611 -6.05 24.07 -5.82
C GLU A 611 -5.05 24.36 -6.94
N ASN A 612 -5.15 23.60 -8.02
CA ASN A 612 -4.18 23.64 -9.10
C ASN A 612 -4.18 24.99 -9.84
N ASN A 613 -3.01 25.64 -9.93
CA ASN A 613 -2.78 26.93 -10.60
C ASN A 613 -3.48 28.16 -10.00
N TYR A 614 -4.09 28.03 -8.83
CA TYR A 614 -4.73 29.15 -8.11
C TYR A 614 -4.13 29.35 -6.73
N ASP A 615 -3.89 28.26 -5.98
CA ASP A 615 -3.31 28.28 -4.67
C ASP A 615 -1.88 27.74 -4.70
N TYR A 616 -1.00 28.33 -3.91
CA TYR A 616 0.43 28.05 -3.95
C TYR A 616 1.07 27.99 -2.58
N LEU A 617 1.96 27.04 -2.41
CA LEU A 617 2.98 27.05 -1.37
C LEU A 617 4.31 27.48 -1.98
N TYR A 618 4.85 28.61 -1.51
CA TYR A 618 6.17 29.10 -1.85
C TYR A 618 7.15 28.72 -0.73
N ILE A 619 8.32 28.21 -1.09
CA ILE A 619 9.36 27.85 -0.12
C ILE A 619 10.63 28.66 -0.44
N TYR A 620 11.16 29.32 0.60
CA TYR A 620 12.33 30.18 0.49
C TYR A 620 13.47 29.67 1.35
N ASP A 621 14.70 29.69 0.83
CA ASP A 621 15.93 29.32 1.52
C ASP A 621 16.46 30.48 2.37
N GLY A 622 15.92 30.63 3.57
CA GLY A 622 16.29 31.70 4.49
C GLY A 622 15.17 32.07 5.46
N THR A 623 15.40 33.18 6.15
CA THR A 623 14.57 33.64 7.29
C THR A 623 13.40 34.53 6.89
N SER A 624 13.11 34.73 5.63
CA SER A 624 11.99 35.53 5.13
C SER A 624 11.66 35.28 3.67
N VAL A 625 10.50 35.75 3.21
CA VAL A 625 10.09 35.75 1.78
C VAL A 625 10.98 36.60 0.87
N GLY A 626 11.93 37.36 1.42
CA GLY A 626 12.96 38.06 0.66
C GLY A 626 14.20 37.21 0.34
N ALA A 627 14.27 35.98 0.85
CA ALA A 627 15.33 35.02 0.58
C ALA A 627 15.18 34.38 -0.81
N SER A 628 16.12 33.52 -1.18
CA SER A 628 16.09 32.81 -2.46
C SER A 628 14.90 31.87 -2.51
N LEU A 629 14.08 31.96 -3.54
CA LEU A 629 12.98 31.06 -3.78
C LEU A 629 13.53 29.69 -4.17
N ILE A 630 13.15 28.63 -3.43
CA ILE A 630 13.42 27.23 -3.75
C ILE A 630 12.44 26.74 -4.80
N GLY A 631 11.16 27.02 -4.58
CA GLY A 631 10.09 26.60 -5.49
C GLY A 631 8.74 27.17 -5.16
N GLU A 632 7.82 27.02 -6.12
CA GLU A 632 6.40 27.27 -5.99
C GLU A 632 5.64 25.98 -6.32
N TYR A 633 4.69 25.60 -5.48
CA TYR A 633 4.04 24.30 -5.52
C TYR A 633 2.53 24.49 -5.50
N THR A 634 1.81 23.77 -6.38
CA THR A 634 0.37 23.86 -6.57
C THR A 634 -0.18 22.51 -7.04
N GLY A 635 -1.48 22.27 -6.91
CA GLY A 635 -2.09 21.01 -7.25
C GLY A 635 -1.56 19.88 -6.38
N SER A 636 -1.26 18.75 -6.96
CA SER A 636 -0.62 17.60 -6.31
C SER A 636 0.91 17.56 -6.48
N ASN A 637 1.51 18.65 -6.99
CA ASN A 637 2.95 18.74 -7.18
C ASN A 637 3.66 19.00 -5.84
N SER A 638 3.91 17.93 -5.08
CA SER A 638 4.53 18.00 -3.75
C SER A 638 5.94 18.56 -3.79
N PRO A 639 6.35 19.36 -2.80
CA PRO A 639 7.76 19.75 -2.60
C PRO A 639 8.71 18.56 -2.37
N GLY A 640 8.18 17.40 -1.89
CA GLY A 640 9.00 16.27 -1.46
C GLY A 640 9.87 16.62 -0.25
N THR A 641 11.17 16.37 -0.34
CA THR A 641 12.14 16.76 0.69
C THR A 641 12.82 18.07 0.31
N VAL A 642 12.77 19.05 1.21
CA VAL A 642 13.36 20.38 1.04
C VAL A 642 14.32 20.68 2.18
N THR A 643 15.58 20.95 1.87
CA THR A 643 16.63 21.21 2.85
C THR A 643 17.17 22.66 2.71
N ALA A 644 17.34 23.36 3.80
CA ALA A 644 17.94 24.67 3.82
C ALA A 644 19.42 24.61 3.42
N THR A 645 19.88 25.62 2.66
CA THR A 645 21.31 25.74 2.29
C THR A 645 21.93 27.06 2.74
N ASN A 646 21.11 27.95 3.32
CA ASN A 646 21.54 29.24 3.82
C ASN A 646 22.30 29.16 5.16
N PRO A 647 23.11 30.16 5.53
CA PRO A 647 23.90 30.12 6.75
C PRO A 647 23.10 30.08 8.06
N ASP A 648 21.83 30.51 8.05
CA ASP A 648 20.94 30.48 9.21
C ASP A 648 20.26 29.12 9.36
N GLY A 649 20.42 28.20 8.40
CA GLY A 649 19.79 26.90 8.36
C GLY A 649 18.25 26.93 8.32
N ALA A 650 17.64 28.03 7.91
CA ALA A 650 16.21 28.28 8.04
C ALA A 650 15.46 28.07 6.72
N LEU A 651 14.22 27.64 6.79
CA LEU A 651 13.25 27.63 5.67
C LEU A 651 12.06 28.52 5.98
N THR A 652 11.62 29.30 4.99
CA THR A 652 10.41 30.12 5.07
C THR A 652 9.38 29.62 4.08
N PHE A 653 8.18 29.35 4.58
CA PHE A 653 7.03 28.87 3.84
C PHE A 653 6.02 30.01 3.72
N LYS A 654 5.44 30.16 2.53
CA LYS A 654 4.36 31.12 2.29
C LYS A 654 3.19 30.40 1.62
N LEU A 655 2.04 30.32 2.29
CA LEU A 655 0.78 29.90 1.71
C LEU A 655 0.06 31.12 1.12
N TYR A 656 -0.31 31.02 -0.15
CA TYR A 656 -1.26 31.93 -0.79
C TYR A 656 -2.45 31.13 -1.28
N SER A 657 -3.66 31.50 -0.87
CA SER A 657 -4.89 30.93 -1.44
C SER A 657 -5.85 32.02 -1.90
N ASP A 658 -6.57 31.74 -2.98
CA ASP A 658 -7.57 32.66 -3.52
C ASP A 658 -8.91 32.60 -2.75
N TYR A 659 -10.01 33.07 -3.33
CA TYR A 659 -11.28 33.23 -2.62
C TYR A 659 -12.17 31.97 -2.63
N SER A 660 -11.81 30.93 -3.35
CA SER A 660 -12.65 29.75 -3.57
C SER A 660 -11.81 28.48 -3.67
N VAL A 661 -12.45 27.35 -3.61
CA VAL A 661 -11.91 25.99 -3.73
C VAL A 661 -10.71 25.76 -2.80
N THR A 662 -10.83 24.79 -1.95
CA THR A 662 -9.76 24.35 -1.03
C THR A 662 -9.56 22.83 -1.19
N ALA A 663 -8.45 22.34 -0.77
CA ALA A 663 -8.11 20.93 -0.77
C ALA A 663 -7.46 20.53 0.57
N SER A 664 -7.07 19.30 0.72
CA SER A 664 -6.56 18.74 1.98
C SER A 664 -5.23 19.33 2.48
N GLY A 665 -4.62 20.25 1.71
CA GLY A 665 -3.38 20.94 2.11
C GLY A 665 -2.17 20.01 2.14
N TRP A 666 -1.40 20.02 3.23
CA TRP A 666 -0.22 19.19 3.35
C TRP A 666 0.01 18.70 4.78
N ALA A 667 0.74 17.58 4.86
CA ALA A 667 1.42 17.14 6.06
C ALA A 667 2.92 17.03 5.77
N ALA A 668 3.75 17.61 6.63
CA ALA A 668 5.19 17.55 6.53
C ALA A 668 5.82 17.34 7.90
N THR A 669 7.00 16.75 7.93
CA THR A 669 7.85 16.66 9.12
C THR A 669 8.99 17.65 8.99
N ILE A 670 9.26 18.40 10.05
CA ILE A 670 10.40 19.33 10.17
C ILE A 670 11.43 18.69 11.09
N HIS A 671 12.68 18.57 10.63
CA HIS A 671 13.81 18.19 11.46
C HIS A 671 15.08 18.95 11.11
N CYS A 672 16.14 18.80 11.93
CA CYS A 672 17.42 19.43 11.69
C CYS A 672 18.46 18.42 11.21
N LEU A 673 19.14 18.76 10.11
CA LEU A 673 20.37 18.11 9.67
C LEU A 673 21.59 18.84 10.25
N GLY A 674 22.77 18.19 10.13
CA GLY A 674 24.06 18.83 10.51
C GLY A 674 24.29 18.98 12.01
N ILE A 675 23.44 18.37 12.86
CA ILE A 675 23.71 18.28 14.30
C ILE A 675 24.94 17.38 14.47
N SER A 676 26.01 17.93 15.05
CA SER A 676 27.18 17.12 15.42
C SER A 676 26.86 16.39 16.71
N TYR A 677 26.45 15.16 16.58
CA TYR A 677 26.30 14.28 17.74
C TYR A 677 27.67 13.77 18.18
N ASP A 678 27.83 13.56 19.50
CA ASP A 678 29.00 12.83 20.00
C ASP A 678 29.03 11.43 19.38
N PRO A 679 30.19 10.84 19.13
CA PRO A 679 30.28 9.50 18.59
C PRO A 679 29.49 8.50 19.44
N LEU A 680 28.69 7.67 18.80
CA LEU A 680 27.99 6.60 19.47
C LEU A 680 29.01 5.62 20.08
N THR A 681 28.83 5.28 21.35
CA THR A 681 29.64 4.29 22.06
C THR A 681 28.73 3.36 22.86
N VAL A 682 29.13 2.09 23.04
CA VAL A 682 28.39 1.12 23.83
C VAL A 682 29.29 0.42 24.81
N GLU A 683 28.87 0.30 26.06
CA GLU A 683 29.50 -0.50 27.10
C GLU A 683 28.61 -1.70 27.44
N VAL A 684 29.20 -2.87 27.62
CA VAL A 684 28.44 -4.10 27.89
C VAL A 684 28.98 -4.85 29.11
N PHE A 685 28.07 -5.47 29.84
CA PHE A 685 28.42 -6.36 30.94
C PHE A 685 27.37 -7.47 31.10
N ALA A 686 27.72 -8.57 31.76
CA ALA A 686 26.84 -9.70 32.05
C ALA A 686 26.74 -9.90 33.57
N GLU A 687 25.52 -10.12 34.06
CA GLU A 687 25.29 -10.32 35.50
C GLU A 687 24.42 -11.56 35.76
N PRO A 688 24.98 -12.63 36.27
CA PRO A 688 26.41 -12.87 36.50
C PRO A 688 27.14 -13.32 35.22
N ALA A 689 28.40 -12.92 35.01
CA ALA A 689 29.20 -13.36 33.86
C ALA A 689 29.68 -14.84 33.97
N LEU A 690 29.56 -15.44 35.14
CA LEU A 690 29.82 -16.86 35.42
C LEU A 690 28.55 -17.49 35.99
N ILE A 691 28.01 -18.47 35.29
CA ILE A 691 26.75 -19.14 35.61
C ILE A 691 26.95 -20.65 35.82
N GLN A 692 25.98 -21.29 36.43
CA GLN A 692 25.92 -22.77 36.47
C GLN A 692 25.20 -23.26 35.20
N GLU A 693 25.52 -24.49 34.79
CA GLU A 693 24.86 -25.09 33.64
C GLU A 693 23.31 -25.09 33.81
N GLY A 694 22.61 -24.58 32.81
CA GLY A 694 21.15 -24.47 32.81
C GLY A 694 20.58 -23.26 33.58
N THR A 695 21.43 -22.31 34.04
CA THR A 695 20.97 -21.02 34.59
C THR A 695 21.25 -19.88 33.63
N THR A 696 20.67 -18.75 33.89
CA THR A 696 20.68 -17.57 33.01
C THR A 696 21.64 -16.49 33.49
N SER A 697 22.06 -15.64 32.55
CA SER A 697 22.81 -14.40 32.81
C SER A 697 22.10 -13.26 32.13
N GLN A 698 21.88 -12.15 32.81
CA GLN A 698 21.37 -10.94 32.17
C GLN A 698 22.53 -10.17 31.54
N LEU A 699 22.41 -9.91 30.21
CA LEU A 699 23.32 -9.01 29.52
C LEU A 699 22.82 -7.58 29.66
N HIS A 700 23.72 -6.63 29.59
CA HIS A 700 23.39 -5.21 29.63
C HIS A 700 24.25 -4.49 28.59
N ALA A 701 23.60 -3.70 27.74
CA ALA A 701 24.24 -2.74 26.86
C ALA A 701 23.83 -1.33 27.25
N VAL A 702 24.81 -0.46 27.44
CA VAL A 702 24.60 0.95 27.76
C VAL A 702 25.21 1.77 26.65
N ALA A 703 24.35 2.30 25.79
CA ALA A 703 24.76 3.18 24.71
C ALA A 703 24.84 4.63 25.21
N THR A 704 25.79 5.38 24.69
CA THR A 704 25.96 6.82 24.94
C THR A 704 26.50 7.54 23.70
N GLY A 705 26.15 8.82 23.51
CA GLY A 705 26.42 9.55 22.25
C GLY A 705 25.33 9.32 21.22
N GLY A 706 25.60 9.58 19.95
CA GLY A 706 24.60 9.52 18.90
C GLY A 706 23.44 10.49 19.11
N ASP A 707 22.28 10.20 18.51
CA ASP A 707 21.08 11.03 18.64
C ASP A 707 20.20 10.66 19.87
N GLY A 708 20.61 9.63 20.63
CA GLY A 708 19.90 9.17 21.82
C GLY A 708 18.86 8.08 21.56
N ASN A 709 18.53 7.78 20.30
CA ASN A 709 17.61 6.73 19.90
C ASN A 709 18.40 5.49 19.52
N TYR A 710 18.34 4.42 20.33
CA TYR A 710 19.21 3.28 20.14
C TYR A 710 18.42 2.00 19.80
N ALA A 711 18.78 1.37 18.71
CA ALA A 711 18.39 0.01 18.39
C ALA A 711 19.52 -0.97 18.68
N TYR A 712 19.21 -2.10 19.28
CA TYR A 712 20.18 -3.11 19.70
C TYR A 712 20.02 -4.37 18.85
N LEU A 713 21.13 -5.02 18.53
CA LEU A 713 21.15 -6.33 17.91
C LEU A 713 22.27 -7.17 18.49
N TRP A 714 21.92 -8.21 19.23
CA TRP A 714 22.87 -9.12 19.83
C TRP A 714 23.07 -10.40 18.98
N THR A 715 24.31 -10.86 18.93
CA THR A 715 24.69 -12.10 18.29
C THR A 715 25.66 -12.91 19.18
N PRO A 716 25.52 -14.23 19.24
CA PRO A 716 24.51 -15.11 18.68
C PRO A 716 23.12 -14.91 19.34
N ALA A 717 22.05 -15.01 18.57
CA ALA A 717 20.69 -14.76 19.04
C ALA A 717 20.02 -16.00 19.68
N GLU A 718 20.46 -17.21 19.30
CA GLU A 718 19.80 -18.50 19.62
C GLU A 718 19.73 -18.85 21.12
N THR A 719 20.49 -18.14 21.93
CA THR A 719 20.54 -18.36 23.37
C THR A 719 20.09 -17.14 24.16
N LEU A 720 19.43 -16.17 23.49
CA LEU A 720 18.87 -14.95 24.07
C LEU A 720 17.35 -15.02 24.04
N ASP A 721 16.72 -14.46 25.04
CA ASP A 721 15.26 -14.30 25.09
C ASP A 721 14.76 -13.22 24.11
N ASP A 722 15.50 -12.12 23.98
CA ASP A 722 15.25 -11.06 23.00
C ASP A 722 16.57 -10.42 22.54
N PRO A 723 17.05 -10.74 21.32
CA PRO A 723 18.30 -10.18 20.81
C PRO A 723 18.24 -8.68 20.49
N HIS A 724 17.06 -8.06 20.51
CA HIS A 724 16.88 -6.63 20.27
C HIS A 724 16.76 -5.82 21.57
N SER A 725 16.73 -6.45 22.72
CA SER A 725 16.68 -5.76 24.00
C SER A 725 18.03 -5.15 24.39
N ALA A 726 18.02 -4.01 25.06
CA ALA A 726 19.21 -3.46 25.73
C ALA A 726 19.71 -4.37 26.85
N THR A 727 18.85 -5.25 27.37
CA THR A 727 19.14 -6.10 28.53
C THR A 727 18.59 -7.52 28.37
N PRO A 728 19.02 -8.28 27.32
CA PRO A 728 18.49 -9.63 27.08
C PRO A 728 18.95 -10.61 28.15
N ILE A 729 18.19 -11.69 28.34
CA ILE A 729 18.55 -12.82 29.18
C ILE A 729 19.23 -13.88 28.32
N ALA A 730 20.48 -14.21 28.66
CA ALA A 730 21.25 -15.23 27.96
C ALA A 730 21.16 -16.58 28.68
N THR A 731 20.96 -17.65 27.93
CA THR A 731 20.98 -19.04 28.40
C THR A 731 21.97 -19.86 27.57
N PRO A 732 23.29 -19.59 27.68
CA PRO A 732 24.29 -20.26 26.87
C PRO A 732 24.37 -21.74 27.18
N THR A 733 24.67 -22.55 26.17
CA THR A 733 24.86 -23.99 26.25
C THR A 733 26.32 -24.42 26.16
N ASP A 734 27.18 -23.55 25.65
CA ASP A 734 28.61 -23.78 25.51
C ASP A 734 29.34 -23.32 26.76
N PRO A 735 30.49 -23.96 27.10
CA PRO A 735 31.29 -23.62 28.29
C PRO A 735 31.67 -22.14 28.38
N GLN A 736 31.72 -21.47 27.25
CA GLN A 736 31.94 -20.04 27.14
C GLN A 736 31.27 -19.51 25.86
N THR A 737 30.38 -18.56 26.01
CA THR A 737 29.72 -17.90 24.90
C THR A 737 30.01 -16.39 24.93
N THR A 738 30.52 -15.86 23.84
CA THR A 738 30.75 -14.42 23.68
C THR A 738 29.62 -13.81 22.84
N TYR A 739 28.92 -12.88 23.44
CA TYR A 739 27.87 -12.11 22.80
C TYR A 739 28.43 -10.78 22.32
N THR A 740 28.08 -10.41 21.10
CA THR A 740 28.38 -9.10 20.50
C THR A 740 27.08 -8.35 20.39
N VAL A 741 27.01 -7.13 20.86
CA VAL A 741 25.91 -6.22 20.53
C VAL A 741 26.39 -5.20 19.49
N THR A 742 25.60 -5.02 18.46
CA THR A 742 25.69 -3.87 17.55
C THR A 742 24.57 -2.92 17.96
N VAL A 743 24.91 -1.69 18.33
CA VAL A 743 23.95 -0.62 18.58
C VAL A 743 23.95 0.33 17.41
N THR A 744 22.77 0.65 16.92
CA THR A 744 22.57 1.65 15.86
C THR A 744 21.72 2.78 16.41
N ASP A 745 22.13 4.02 16.20
CA ASP A 745 21.31 5.19 16.56
C ASP A 745 20.35 5.59 15.41
N GLY A 746 19.40 6.49 15.70
CA GLY A 746 18.40 6.95 14.74
C GLY A 746 18.95 7.68 13.50
N ILE A 747 20.23 8.10 13.56
CA ILE A 747 20.94 8.72 12.42
C ILE A 747 21.90 7.77 11.71
N GLY A 748 21.90 6.48 12.09
CA GLY A 748 22.67 5.42 11.44
C GLY A 748 24.12 5.31 11.88
N GLN A 749 24.57 5.93 12.99
CA GLN A 749 25.85 5.62 13.60
C GLN A 749 25.76 4.23 14.26
N THR A 750 26.84 3.45 14.19
CA THR A 750 26.92 2.12 14.80
C THR A 750 28.07 2.03 15.78
N ALA A 751 27.85 1.31 16.88
CA ALA A 751 28.88 0.94 17.85
C ALA A 751 28.74 -0.54 18.24
N GLU A 752 29.86 -1.20 18.48
CA GLU A 752 29.86 -2.61 18.84
C GLU A 752 30.63 -2.84 20.13
N ALA A 753 30.15 -3.77 20.95
CA ALA A 753 30.84 -4.24 22.12
C ALA A 753 30.56 -5.74 22.38
N THR A 754 31.45 -6.38 23.09
CA THR A 754 31.36 -7.83 23.36
C THR A 754 31.40 -8.13 24.85
N VAL A 755 30.61 -9.10 25.26
CA VAL A 755 30.62 -9.64 26.62
C VAL A 755 30.63 -11.17 26.58
N THR A 756 31.26 -11.78 27.52
CA THR A 756 31.38 -13.24 27.58
C THR A 756 30.72 -13.79 28.85
N VAL A 757 29.83 -14.76 28.66
CA VAL A 757 29.25 -15.56 29.73
C VAL A 757 29.93 -16.94 29.75
N SER A 758 30.35 -17.38 30.89
CA SER A 758 31.02 -18.68 31.08
C SER A 758 30.18 -19.58 31.98
N ILE A 759 30.14 -20.85 31.65
CA ILE A 759 29.52 -21.90 32.50
C ILE A 759 30.57 -22.46 33.42
N GLU A 760 30.27 -22.45 34.71
CA GLU A 760 31.15 -23.02 35.70
C GLU A 760 31.21 -24.58 35.59
N ASN A 761 32.33 -25.07 35.04
CA ASN A 761 32.58 -26.50 35.06
C ASN A 761 33.00 -26.93 36.47
N TRP A 762 32.20 -27.71 37.15
CA TRP A 762 32.53 -28.36 38.42
C TRP A 762 33.68 -29.35 38.24
N SER A 763 34.91 -28.85 38.26
CA SER A 763 36.06 -29.61 38.67
C SER A 763 36.61 -28.94 39.93
N ALA A 764 36.59 -29.66 41.05
CA ALA A 764 37.03 -29.15 42.34
C ALA A 764 38.54 -28.88 42.34
N GLU A 765 38.92 -27.61 42.11
CA GLU A 765 40.15 -27.02 42.62
C GLU A 765 39.77 -25.82 43.47
N GLU A 766 39.96 -25.91 44.79
CA GLU A 766 39.76 -24.75 45.69
C GLU A 766 40.69 -23.62 45.27
N ASN A 767 40.11 -22.50 44.86
CA ASN A 767 40.86 -21.30 44.55
C ASN A 767 41.36 -20.68 45.89
N ALA A 768 42.65 -20.58 46.08
CA ALA A 768 43.28 -20.10 47.29
C ALA A 768 42.86 -18.70 47.76
N MET A 769 42.18 -17.94 46.87
CA MET A 769 41.66 -16.59 47.14
C MET A 769 40.20 -16.50 47.59
N ASP A 770 39.48 -17.62 47.69
CA ASP A 770 38.06 -17.59 48.08
C ASP A 770 37.85 -17.33 49.58
N ASN A 771 38.84 -17.59 50.37
CA ASN A 771 38.84 -17.34 51.82
C ASN A 771 39.26 -15.92 52.22
N VAL A 772 39.62 -15.05 51.29
CA VAL A 772 39.97 -13.64 51.57
C VAL A 772 38.77 -12.85 52.01
N LYS A 773 38.80 -12.29 53.20
CA LYS A 773 37.76 -11.45 53.78
C LYS A 773 38.16 -9.97 53.69
N VAL A 774 37.22 -9.17 53.31
CA VAL A 774 37.39 -7.71 53.18
C VAL A 774 36.30 -7.01 53.99
N PHE A 775 36.68 -6.27 55.01
CA PHE A 775 35.72 -5.60 55.90
C PHE A 775 36.32 -4.32 56.52
N PRO A 776 35.52 -3.40 57.07
CA PRO A 776 34.07 -3.32 56.86
C PRO A 776 33.71 -2.91 55.42
N ASN A 777 32.58 -3.44 54.93
CA ASN A 777 32.02 -3.05 53.66
C ASN A 777 30.51 -2.94 53.84
N PRO A 778 29.93 -1.74 53.89
CA PRO A 778 30.51 -0.42 53.58
C PRO A 778 31.53 0.10 54.56
N THR A 779 32.46 0.91 54.08
CA THR A 779 33.56 1.51 54.87
C THR A 779 33.48 3.04 54.89
N HIS A 780 34.19 3.69 55.84
CA HIS A 780 34.46 5.11 55.89
C HIS A 780 35.94 5.45 55.60
N GLY A 781 36.65 4.60 54.84
CA GLY A 781 38.03 4.81 54.41
C GLY A 781 39.06 3.89 55.00
N LEU A 782 38.68 2.99 55.91
CA LEU A 782 39.56 1.90 56.40
C LEU A 782 39.00 0.57 55.87
N ILE A 783 39.83 -0.23 55.21
CA ILE A 783 39.47 -1.52 54.65
C ILE A 783 40.50 -2.54 55.19
N HIS A 784 40.06 -3.55 55.92
CA HIS A 784 40.86 -4.66 56.39
C HIS A 784 40.78 -5.83 55.44
N ILE A 785 41.88 -6.41 55.06
CA ILE A 785 41.98 -7.58 54.18
C ILE A 785 42.67 -8.73 54.96
N GLU A 786 41.94 -9.81 55.15
CA GLU A 786 42.39 -10.99 55.90
C GLU A 786 42.29 -12.24 55.00
N GLY A 787 43.19 -13.23 55.32
CA GLY A 787 43.21 -14.52 54.58
C GLY A 787 44.19 -14.52 53.41
N ILE A 788 45.10 -13.59 53.33
CA ILE A 788 46.22 -13.60 52.37
C ILE A 788 47.30 -14.50 52.83
N HIS A 789 47.66 -15.53 52.05
CA HIS A 789 48.68 -16.57 52.42
C HIS A 789 49.86 -16.58 51.45
N ALA A 790 49.89 -15.73 50.41
CA ALA A 790 50.99 -15.60 49.48
C ALA A 790 51.17 -14.14 49.05
N THR A 791 52.32 -13.81 48.51
CA THR A 791 52.58 -12.47 47.96
C THR A 791 51.50 -12.13 46.96
N THR A 792 50.67 -11.14 47.28
CA THR A 792 49.47 -10.75 46.51
C THR A 792 49.60 -9.28 46.05
N THR A 793 49.37 -9.06 44.79
CA THR A 793 49.25 -7.74 44.24
C THR A 793 47.81 -7.28 44.43
N TYR A 794 47.61 -6.05 44.90
CA TYR A 794 46.31 -5.45 45.03
C TYR A 794 46.19 -4.18 44.22
N SER A 795 45.01 -3.89 43.69
CA SER A 795 44.64 -2.61 43.09
C SER A 795 43.20 -2.23 43.51
N LEU A 796 43.02 -1.00 43.90
CA LEU A 796 41.71 -0.41 44.17
C LEU A 796 41.38 0.57 43.05
N VAL A 797 40.29 0.31 42.36
CA VAL A 797 39.83 1.10 41.22
C VAL A 797 38.47 1.77 41.54
N ASN A 798 38.21 2.93 41.02
CA ASN A 798 36.87 3.53 41.12
C ASN A 798 35.91 2.97 40.05
N SER A 799 34.67 3.44 40.07
CA SER A 799 33.62 3.01 39.10
C SER A 799 33.92 3.40 37.62
N LEU A 800 34.92 4.25 37.39
CA LEU A 800 35.37 4.64 36.05
C LEU A 800 36.61 3.84 35.60
N GLY A 801 36.99 2.80 36.35
CA GLY A 801 38.14 1.95 36.02
C GLY A 801 39.51 2.59 36.37
N GLN A 802 39.55 3.76 36.98
CA GLN A 802 40.79 4.46 37.30
C GLN A 802 41.41 3.86 38.58
N THR A 803 42.68 3.48 38.54
CA THR A 803 43.38 2.95 39.68
C THR A 803 43.67 4.06 40.72
N ILE A 804 43.07 3.91 41.88
CA ILE A 804 43.19 4.84 43.03
C ILE A 804 44.36 4.49 43.89
N LEU A 805 44.62 3.19 44.00
CA LEU A 805 45.72 2.67 44.79
C LEU A 805 46.14 1.28 44.26
N GLN A 806 47.42 0.98 44.27
CA GLN A 806 47.95 -0.33 43.97
C GLN A 806 49.20 -0.63 44.84
N GLY A 807 49.46 -1.90 45.08
CA GLY A 807 50.61 -2.32 45.83
C GLY A 807 50.74 -3.86 45.88
N GLN A 808 51.68 -4.30 46.70
CA GLN A 808 51.87 -5.75 47.03
C GLN A 808 51.81 -5.91 48.54
N CYS A 809 51.37 -7.07 48.99
CA CYS A 809 51.33 -7.48 50.40
C CYS A 809 51.69 -8.91 50.58
N ASP A 810 52.27 -9.29 51.72
CA ASP A 810 52.57 -10.62 52.18
C ASP A 810 51.83 -10.87 53.48
N GLY A 811 50.57 -11.35 53.39
CA GLY A 811 49.70 -11.55 54.56
C GLY A 811 48.63 -10.48 54.73
N ASN A 812 47.89 -10.51 55.82
CA ASN A 812 46.79 -9.58 56.07
C ASN A 812 47.27 -8.13 56.13
N PHE A 813 46.50 -7.21 55.60
CA PHE A 813 46.88 -5.82 55.54
C PHE A 813 45.67 -4.89 55.59
N ASP A 814 45.97 -3.60 55.87
CA ASP A 814 44.95 -2.54 55.92
C ASP A 814 45.19 -1.52 54.83
N ILE A 815 44.12 -1.12 54.19
CA ILE A 815 44.06 0.07 53.33
C ILE A 815 43.43 1.18 54.11
N GLN A 816 44.22 2.19 54.51
CA GLN A 816 43.73 3.37 55.21
C GLN A 816 43.92 4.59 54.27
N ARG A 817 42.85 5.09 53.71
CA ARG A 817 42.86 6.22 52.77
C ARG A 817 41.54 6.97 52.81
N SER A 818 41.63 8.30 52.71
CA SER A 818 40.45 9.10 52.47
C SER A 818 39.99 8.87 51.04
N LEU A 819 38.85 8.20 50.88
CA LEU A 819 38.20 7.91 49.62
C LEU A 819 36.92 8.73 49.55
N GLU A 820 36.59 9.21 48.36
CA GLU A 820 35.30 9.86 48.14
C GLU A 820 34.17 8.84 48.25
N GLN A 821 32.94 9.29 48.59
CA GLN A 821 31.77 8.45 48.69
C GLN A 821 31.51 7.84 47.29
N GLY A 822 31.39 6.54 47.22
CA GLY A 822 31.19 5.85 45.97
C GLY A 822 31.44 4.35 46.02
N VAL A 823 31.43 3.73 44.85
CA VAL A 823 31.72 2.30 44.64
C VAL A 823 33.13 2.17 44.09
N TYR A 824 33.88 1.27 44.69
CA TYR A 824 35.23 0.90 44.32
C TYR A 824 35.36 -0.62 44.17
N PHE A 825 36.34 -1.07 43.41
CA PHE A 825 36.65 -2.49 43.22
C PHE A 825 38.08 -2.76 43.65
N LEU A 826 38.21 -3.63 44.69
CA LEU A 826 39.51 -4.13 45.15
C LEU A 826 39.83 -5.45 44.40
N ARG A 827 40.81 -5.38 43.55
CA ARG A 827 41.35 -6.53 42.83
C ARG A 827 42.58 -7.04 43.56
N LEU A 828 42.57 -8.33 43.87
CA LEU A 828 43.65 -9.07 44.49
C LEU A 828 44.15 -10.14 43.52
N SER A 829 45.48 -10.27 43.32
CA SER A 829 46.06 -11.22 42.38
C SER A 829 47.36 -11.79 42.95
N ASP A 830 47.50 -13.09 42.98
CA ASP A 830 48.75 -13.81 43.17
C ASP A 830 49.22 -14.49 41.86
N ASN A 831 50.22 -15.38 41.92
CA ASN A 831 50.75 -16.04 40.74
C ASN A 831 49.79 -17.08 40.10
N SER A 832 48.69 -17.42 40.76
CA SER A 832 47.77 -18.50 40.34
C SER A 832 46.30 -18.07 40.28
N SER A 833 45.90 -16.97 40.92
CA SER A 833 44.51 -16.61 41.11
C SER A 833 44.30 -15.11 41.17
N VAL A 834 43.08 -14.67 40.78
CA VAL A 834 42.62 -13.26 40.83
C VAL A 834 41.26 -13.24 41.51
N SER A 835 41.08 -12.35 42.45
CA SER A 835 39.77 -12.08 43.11
C SER A 835 39.46 -10.62 43.08
N THR A 836 38.22 -10.26 42.80
CA THR A 836 37.75 -8.88 42.84
C THR A 836 36.63 -8.74 43.91
N ARG A 837 36.71 -7.72 44.72
CA ARG A 837 35.71 -7.42 45.76
C ARG A 837 35.19 -6.01 45.60
N LYS A 838 33.88 -5.85 45.59
CA LYS A 838 33.21 -4.54 45.57
C LYS A 838 33.32 -3.89 46.93
N ILE A 839 33.76 -2.67 47.01
CA ILE A 839 33.88 -1.83 48.22
C ILE A 839 32.93 -0.62 48.08
N ILE A 840 32.10 -0.43 49.09
CA ILE A 840 31.22 0.71 49.20
C ILE A 840 31.78 1.66 50.22
N VAL A 841 32.06 2.90 49.82
CA VAL A 841 32.51 4.00 50.69
C VAL A 841 31.31 4.91 50.95
N LYS A 842 30.98 5.10 52.25
CA LYS A 842 29.87 5.96 52.69
C LYS A 842 30.36 7.31 53.21
#